data_20db373416a1d55a9c066633d1a78639
#
_entry.id   20db373416a1d55a9c066633d1a78639
#
_cell.length_a   1.000
_cell.length_b   1.000
_cell.length_c   1.000
_cell.angle_alpha   90.00
_cell.angle_beta   90.00
_cell.angle_gamma   90.00
#
_symmetry.space_group_name_H-M   'P 1'
#
loop_
_entity.id
_entity.type
_entity.pdbx_description
1 polymer ?
#
loop_
_entity_poly.entity_id
_entity_poly.type
_entity_poly.pdbx_seq_one_letter_code
_entity_poly.pdbx_strand_id
1 'polypeptide(L)'
;MIKKFLTTLFGLLVGLILFAIGLLAIAVLITYPKLPALDAVQNYQPKMPLTIYSADGKLIGSYGEERRAFTEIKEFPQVLKDAVIAAEDKRFYQHWGVDVFGVGRAMVGNLRSGGVRSGASTITQQVARNFYLTNEQTFTRKFNEALLAYKIEQSLTKDQILELYFNQIYLGQRAYGFAAAAQVYFNKPVQELNLAEASMLAGLPKFPSAANPLVNPKRAKQRQEYILNNMVELGMITPAEKNAAFNQELHYERHVQDIDQTSLYVAEMARQELYEKYGEDAYTQGFKVYTTVDTESQRIATNALRKTLRGFDRGSAYRGAEGYLELGKDSDEDLEEIVGKYLSTMHAVDGLEPAVIIEASKNTGIVAQITTGDRVRLTPAQMGSARNAILNAKLEEAQLRPGAVIRLQRIKGGEWRIAQEPALQGALVALDVRTGAVKALVGGYNFHSKNFNRATQAMRQPGSSFKPFVYSAALAKGMTAATLINDEPLSIPGAGRGGRPWTPKNSDGRYDGPITLRHALTKSKNMVSIRILMANGVDYTQQYIQKFGFKPSNHPANLSMALGAGSSTPLQMAEAYAVFANGGYKVSAYVIDKIYDSQDRLKAQMQPLVAGENAPQVIDPRNAYIMYKIMQDVVKYGTARGALSLGRSDIAGKTGTTNDNKDAWFVGFNPDIVTAVFIGFDKPRSMGRAGYGGTIALPVWVEYMRHALKGKESKGMKVPTGLVLRGGEYFYKERQTTDPSIRIDNTSSRPANENTDTGSPTQTDQDNGEQELKPINRVTEETEVKPINRKPATDNDLNDLF
;
A
#
# COMPACT_ATOMS: atom_id res chain seq x y z
N MET A 1 -0.96 26.10 -82.71
CA MET A 1 0.01 25.48 -81.86
C MET A 1 -0.50 25.40 -80.46
N ILE A 2 -0.92 26.49 -79.81
CA ILE A 2 -1.37 26.54 -78.37
C ILE A 2 -2.52 25.59 -78.08
N LYS A 3 -3.55 25.47 -78.93
CA LYS A 3 -4.67 24.59 -78.72
C LYS A 3 -4.29 23.11 -78.72
N LYS A 4 -3.37 22.66 -79.60
CA LYS A 4 -2.86 21.28 -79.62
C LYS A 4 -1.99 21.00 -78.35
N PHE A 5 -1.19 21.99 -77.96
CA PHE A 5 -0.35 21.86 -76.74
C PHE A 5 -1.25 21.73 -75.50
N LEU A 6 -2.30 22.57 -75.34
CA LEU A 6 -3.23 22.49 -74.24
C LEU A 6 -4.00 21.17 -74.22
N THR A 7 -4.44 20.63 -75.37
CA THR A 7 -5.13 19.31 -75.39
C THR A 7 -4.20 18.16 -75.08
N THR A 8 -2.92 18.18 -75.47
CA THR A 8 -1.92 17.17 -75.13
C THR A 8 -1.60 17.24 -73.67
N LEU A 9 -1.40 18.44 -73.12
CA LEU A 9 -1.14 18.64 -71.71
C LEU A 9 -2.34 18.16 -70.85
N PHE A 10 -3.56 18.47 -71.24
CA PHE A 10 -4.77 17.96 -70.61
C PHE A 10 -4.89 16.43 -70.68
N GLY A 11 -4.57 15.83 -71.85
CA GLY A 11 -4.57 14.38 -72.01
C GLY A 11 -3.52 13.71 -71.13
N LEU A 12 -2.32 14.28 -71.03
CA LEU A 12 -1.26 13.79 -70.12
C LEU A 12 -1.69 13.92 -68.66
N LEU A 13 -2.32 15.04 -68.27
CA LEU A 13 -2.83 15.24 -66.92
C LEU A 13 -3.91 14.20 -66.56
N VAL A 14 -4.87 13.97 -67.47
CA VAL A 14 -5.89 12.94 -67.27
C VAL A 14 -5.28 11.54 -67.21
N GLY A 15 -4.30 11.22 -68.08
CA GLY A 15 -3.56 9.96 -68.04
C GLY A 15 -2.83 9.74 -66.73
N LEU A 16 -2.18 10.76 -66.21
CA LEU A 16 -1.49 10.72 -64.92
C LEU A 16 -2.46 10.51 -63.75
N ILE A 17 -3.63 11.17 -63.80
CA ILE A 17 -4.70 11.01 -62.80
C ILE A 17 -5.24 9.56 -62.83
N LEU A 18 -5.52 9.02 -64.00
CA LEU A 18 -6.03 7.66 -64.16
C LEU A 18 -4.98 6.62 -63.69
N PHE A 19 -3.72 6.87 -63.99
CA PHE A 19 -2.59 6.02 -63.52
C PHE A 19 -2.50 6.06 -61.97
N ALA A 20 -2.56 7.22 -61.37
CA ALA A 20 -2.54 7.40 -59.92
C ALA A 20 -3.74 6.70 -59.26
N ILE A 21 -4.95 6.79 -59.83
CA ILE A 21 -6.14 6.07 -59.37
C ILE A 21 -5.94 4.55 -59.49
N GLY A 22 -5.36 4.06 -60.56
CA GLY A 22 -5.02 2.66 -60.75
C GLY A 22 -4.03 2.13 -59.69
N LEU A 23 -2.97 2.88 -59.41
CA LEU A 23 -2.04 2.54 -58.35
C LEU A 23 -2.71 2.54 -56.97
N LEU A 24 -3.55 3.49 -56.69
CA LEU A 24 -4.31 3.58 -55.45
C LEU A 24 -5.26 2.37 -55.30
N ALA A 25 -5.97 2.01 -56.38
CA ALA A 25 -6.85 0.85 -56.39
C ALA A 25 -6.11 -0.47 -56.10
N ILE A 26 -4.92 -0.64 -56.73
CA ILE A 26 -4.04 -1.79 -56.46
C ILE A 26 -3.57 -1.79 -55.00
N ALA A 27 -3.14 -0.63 -54.50
CA ALA A 27 -2.74 -0.51 -53.07
C ALA A 27 -3.87 -0.87 -52.11
N VAL A 28 -5.09 -0.44 -52.40
CA VAL A 28 -6.29 -0.79 -51.62
C VAL A 28 -6.56 -2.30 -51.68
N LEU A 29 -6.55 -2.90 -52.86
CA LEU A 29 -6.81 -4.33 -53.05
C LEU A 29 -5.80 -5.21 -52.31
N ILE A 30 -4.55 -4.79 -52.21
CA ILE A 30 -3.48 -5.53 -51.49
C ILE A 30 -3.56 -5.32 -50.00
N THR A 31 -3.95 -4.12 -49.54
CA THR A 31 -3.88 -3.73 -48.11
C THR A 31 -5.18 -4.06 -47.38
N TYR A 32 -6.34 -3.84 -48.01
CA TYR A 32 -7.64 -3.99 -47.34
C TYR A 32 -7.89 -5.41 -46.73
N PRO A 33 -7.52 -6.52 -47.40
CA PRO A 33 -7.68 -7.85 -46.82
C PRO A 33 -6.74 -8.15 -45.65
N LYS A 34 -5.63 -7.39 -45.54
CA LYS A 34 -4.63 -7.52 -44.47
C LYS A 34 -4.95 -6.70 -43.24
N LEU A 35 -6.00 -5.88 -43.28
CA LEU A 35 -6.40 -5.07 -42.14
C LEU A 35 -6.90 -5.95 -41.01
N PRO A 36 -6.62 -5.59 -39.74
CA PRO A 36 -7.06 -6.35 -38.59
C PRO A 36 -8.59 -6.52 -38.55
N ALA A 37 -9.05 -7.59 -37.91
CA ALA A 37 -10.45 -7.80 -37.59
C ALA A 37 -10.96 -6.68 -36.67
N LEU A 38 -12.25 -6.37 -36.71
CA LEU A 38 -12.83 -5.27 -35.91
C LEU A 38 -13.31 -5.71 -34.53
N ASP A 39 -12.93 -6.90 -34.08
CA ASP A 39 -13.38 -7.48 -32.79
C ASP A 39 -13.08 -6.54 -31.60
N ALA A 40 -11.91 -5.91 -31.60
CA ALA A 40 -11.52 -4.96 -30.55
C ALA A 40 -12.41 -3.71 -30.46
N VAL A 41 -13.03 -3.30 -31.55
CA VAL A 41 -13.92 -2.13 -31.61
C VAL A 41 -15.37 -2.54 -31.40
N GLN A 42 -15.77 -3.71 -31.95
CA GLN A 42 -17.14 -4.23 -31.82
C GLN A 42 -17.43 -4.76 -30.41
N ASN A 43 -16.42 -5.35 -29.76
CA ASN A 43 -16.51 -5.91 -28.42
C ASN A 43 -15.68 -5.07 -27.42
N TYR A 44 -15.64 -3.77 -27.62
CA TYR A 44 -14.84 -2.88 -26.77
C TYR A 44 -15.29 -2.95 -25.33
N GLN A 45 -14.42 -3.49 -24.48
CA GLN A 45 -14.51 -3.39 -23.04
C GLN A 45 -13.40 -2.44 -22.55
N PRO A 46 -13.77 -1.27 -22.01
CA PRO A 46 -12.76 -0.36 -21.48
C PRO A 46 -11.98 -1.02 -20.34
N LYS A 47 -10.66 -0.88 -20.36
CA LYS A 47 -9.84 -1.26 -19.21
C LYS A 47 -10.24 -0.42 -18.00
N MET A 48 -10.90 -1.04 -17.05
CA MET A 48 -11.35 -0.34 -15.85
C MET A 48 -10.36 -0.63 -14.71
N PRO A 49 -9.93 0.39 -13.95
CA PRO A 49 -8.98 0.21 -12.88
C PRO A 49 -9.56 -0.63 -11.75
N LEU A 50 -8.69 -1.36 -11.05
CA LEU A 50 -8.99 -1.95 -9.76
C LEU A 50 -9.24 -0.82 -8.74
N THR A 51 -10.39 -0.83 -8.08
CA THR A 51 -10.72 0.09 -6.99
C THR A 51 -10.88 -0.67 -5.69
N ILE A 52 -10.28 -0.14 -4.63
CA ILE A 52 -10.31 -0.76 -3.30
C ILE A 52 -10.96 0.21 -2.33
N TYR A 53 -11.95 -0.29 -1.63
CA TYR A 53 -12.77 0.45 -0.69
C TYR A 53 -12.61 -0.08 0.74
N SER A 54 -12.74 0.80 1.70
CA SER A 54 -12.90 0.45 3.11
C SER A 54 -14.27 -0.16 3.38
N ALA A 55 -14.47 -0.72 4.57
CA ALA A 55 -15.77 -1.24 5.00
C ALA A 55 -16.86 -0.15 5.08
N ASP A 56 -16.48 1.11 5.35
CA ASP A 56 -17.36 2.29 5.34
C ASP A 56 -17.51 2.92 3.95
N GLY A 57 -17.06 2.24 2.89
CA GLY A 57 -17.29 2.60 1.49
C GLY A 57 -16.42 3.74 0.94
N LYS A 58 -15.39 4.17 1.66
CA LYS A 58 -14.44 5.17 1.16
C LYS A 58 -13.37 4.54 0.30
N LEU A 59 -12.94 5.25 -0.75
CA LEU A 59 -11.86 4.80 -1.61
C LEU A 59 -10.53 4.84 -0.87
N ILE A 60 -9.83 3.71 -0.81
CA ILE A 60 -8.52 3.57 -0.17
C ILE A 60 -7.40 3.21 -1.14
N GLY A 61 -7.73 2.82 -2.37
CA GLY A 61 -6.78 2.53 -3.43
C GLY A 61 -7.42 2.49 -4.80
N SER A 62 -6.67 2.91 -5.83
CA SER A 62 -7.07 2.81 -7.23
C SER A 62 -5.84 2.49 -8.06
N TYR A 63 -5.86 1.36 -8.77
CA TYR A 63 -4.72 0.79 -9.48
C TYR A 63 -5.10 0.47 -10.92
N GLY A 64 -4.29 0.96 -11.84
CA GLY A 64 -4.46 0.86 -13.28
C GLY A 64 -3.80 2.06 -13.95
N GLU A 65 -3.34 1.89 -15.17
CA GLU A 65 -2.66 2.96 -15.91
C GLU A 65 -3.62 4.08 -16.31
N GLU A 66 -4.91 3.75 -16.47
CA GLU A 66 -5.93 4.60 -17.08
C GLU A 66 -7.08 4.85 -16.11
N ARG A 67 -7.46 6.11 -15.97
CA ARG A 67 -8.72 6.48 -15.31
C ARG A 67 -9.78 6.50 -16.38
N ARG A 68 -10.69 5.55 -16.36
CA ARG A 68 -11.81 5.45 -17.29
C ARG A 68 -13.12 5.31 -16.54
N ALA A 69 -14.13 6.02 -17.02
CA ALA A 69 -15.53 5.81 -16.66
C ALA A 69 -16.26 5.60 -17.98
N PHE A 70 -16.67 4.37 -18.28
CA PHE A 70 -17.46 4.12 -19.48
C PHE A 70 -18.82 4.80 -19.34
N THR A 71 -19.21 5.56 -20.35
CA THR A 71 -20.46 6.30 -20.40
C THR A 71 -21.07 6.09 -21.77
N GLU A 72 -22.34 5.70 -21.84
CA GLU A 72 -23.05 5.55 -23.09
C GLU A 72 -23.19 6.91 -23.78
N ILE A 73 -23.18 6.96 -25.13
CA ILE A 73 -23.21 8.22 -25.89
C ILE A 73 -24.46 9.06 -25.60
N LYS A 74 -25.58 8.41 -25.27
CA LYS A 74 -26.83 9.09 -24.89
C LYS A 74 -26.74 9.91 -23.61
N GLU A 75 -25.80 9.53 -22.69
CA GLU A 75 -25.61 10.18 -21.39
C GLU A 75 -24.71 11.43 -21.50
N PHE A 76 -23.95 11.57 -22.57
CA PHE A 76 -23.16 12.77 -22.80
C PHE A 76 -24.05 13.94 -23.19
N PRO A 77 -23.86 15.14 -22.60
CA PRO A 77 -24.65 16.32 -22.94
C PRO A 77 -24.40 16.72 -24.39
N GLN A 78 -25.47 17.19 -25.08
CA GLN A 78 -25.39 17.56 -26.48
C GLN A 78 -24.34 18.65 -26.72
N VAL A 79 -24.22 19.60 -25.80
CA VAL A 79 -23.22 20.68 -25.88
C VAL A 79 -21.78 20.17 -25.95
N LEU A 80 -21.47 19.05 -25.33
CA LEU A 80 -20.13 18.43 -25.41
C LEU A 80 -19.94 17.73 -26.75
N LYS A 81 -20.97 17.02 -27.27
CA LYS A 81 -20.90 16.38 -28.59
C LYS A 81 -20.66 17.42 -29.68
N ASP A 82 -21.39 18.51 -29.64
CA ASP A 82 -21.27 19.61 -30.59
C ASP A 82 -19.89 20.29 -30.51
N ALA A 83 -19.39 20.55 -29.32
CA ALA A 83 -18.08 21.13 -29.12
C ALA A 83 -16.94 20.23 -29.65
N VAL A 84 -17.03 18.92 -29.45
CA VAL A 84 -16.04 17.95 -29.97
C VAL A 84 -16.10 17.85 -31.49
N ILE A 85 -17.29 17.79 -32.07
CA ILE A 85 -17.49 17.78 -33.53
C ILE A 85 -16.95 19.07 -34.14
N ALA A 86 -17.25 20.22 -33.54
CA ALA A 86 -16.73 21.51 -33.99
C ALA A 86 -15.22 21.64 -33.88
N ALA A 87 -14.60 20.94 -32.87
CA ALA A 87 -13.17 20.94 -32.62
C ALA A 87 -12.39 20.04 -33.57
N GLU A 88 -12.88 18.81 -33.80
CA GLU A 88 -12.11 17.71 -34.38
C GLU A 88 -12.59 17.33 -35.79
N ASP A 89 -13.89 17.38 -36.06
CA ASP A 89 -14.45 16.86 -37.31
C ASP A 89 -15.80 17.53 -37.66
N LYS A 90 -15.76 18.76 -38.22
CA LYS A 90 -16.93 19.60 -38.55
C LYS A 90 -17.98 18.91 -39.44
N ARG A 91 -17.58 17.87 -40.16
CA ARG A 91 -18.44 17.16 -41.13
C ARG A 91 -18.64 15.68 -40.76
N PHE A 92 -18.47 15.33 -39.49
CA PHE A 92 -18.49 13.97 -38.98
C PHE A 92 -19.65 13.11 -39.50
N TYR A 93 -20.86 13.66 -39.51
CA TYR A 93 -22.05 12.95 -40.00
C TYR A 93 -22.21 12.92 -41.52
N GLN A 94 -21.31 13.59 -42.31
CA GLN A 94 -21.42 13.74 -43.75
C GLN A 94 -20.43 12.92 -44.58
N HIS A 95 -19.46 12.30 -43.98
CA HIS A 95 -18.44 11.49 -44.66
C HIS A 95 -18.41 10.02 -44.13
N TRP A 96 -17.70 9.15 -44.85
CA TRP A 96 -17.58 7.71 -44.55
C TRP A 96 -16.18 7.37 -44.09
N GLY A 97 -15.75 7.88 -42.96
CA GLY A 97 -14.47 7.64 -42.31
C GLY A 97 -13.36 8.59 -42.68
N VAL A 98 -13.36 9.12 -43.91
CA VAL A 98 -12.41 10.12 -44.42
C VAL A 98 -13.13 11.32 -44.97
N ASP A 99 -12.83 12.53 -44.50
CA ASP A 99 -13.34 13.78 -45.06
C ASP A 99 -12.46 14.25 -46.23
N VAL A 100 -12.77 13.80 -47.46
CA VAL A 100 -12.02 14.15 -48.68
C VAL A 100 -12.00 15.65 -48.92
N PHE A 101 -13.12 16.36 -48.66
CA PHE A 101 -13.18 17.82 -48.79
C PHE A 101 -12.36 18.56 -47.72
N GLY A 102 -12.34 18.03 -46.51
CA GLY A 102 -11.49 18.49 -45.41
C GLY A 102 -9.99 18.35 -45.73
N VAL A 103 -9.61 17.19 -46.31
CA VAL A 103 -8.24 16.94 -46.78
C VAL A 103 -7.85 17.94 -47.88
N GLY A 104 -8.71 18.15 -48.90
CA GLY A 104 -8.48 19.12 -49.96
C GLY A 104 -8.30 20.56 -49.43
N ARG A 105 -9.15 20.97 -48.50
CA ARG A 105 -9.07 22.31 -47.89
C ARG A 105 -7.79 22.47 -47.06
N ALA A 106 -7.42 21.46 -46.28
CA ALA A 106 -6.20 21.48 -45.50
C ALA A 106 -4.96 21.53 -46.39
N MET A 107 -4.94 20.80 -47.51
CA MET A 107 -3.85 20.81 -48.48
C MET A 107 -3.62 22.19 -49.10
N VAL A 108 -4.71 22.86 -49.53
CA VAL A 108 -4.67 24.24 -50.07
C VAL A 108 -4.22 25.23 -48.98
N GLY A 109 -4.67 25.08 -47.74
CA GLY A 109 -4.30 25.95 -46.63
C GLY A 109 -2.79 25.80 -46.26
N ASN A 110 -2.32 24.58 -46.21
CA ASN A 110 -0.90 24.26 -45.90
C ASN A 110 0.05 24.75 -47.03
N LEU A 111 -0.37 24.62 -48.29
CA LEU A 111 0.37 25.18 -49.45
C LEU A 111 0.49 26.70 -49.37
N ARG A 112 -0.59 27.40 -48.99
CA ARG A 112 -0.61 28.86 -48.85
C ARG A 112 0.23 29.36 -47.67
N SER A 113 0.31 28.58 -46.59
CA SER A 113 1.00 28.99 -45.35
C SER A 113 2.48 28.57 -45.33
N GLY A 114 2.98 27.81 -46.30
CA GLY A 114 4.36 27.32 -46.33
C GLY A 114 4.71 26.29 -45.28
N GLY A 115 3.70 25.66 -44.64
CA GLY A 115 3.90 24.67 -43.59
C GLY A 115 2.63 23.94 -43.17
N VAL A 116 2.76 22.82 -42.45
CA VAL A 116 1.64 22.01 -41.99
C VAL A 116 0.98 22.70 -40.78
N ARG A 117 -0.03 23.49 -41.01
CA ARG A 117 -0.80 24.23 -39.97
C ARG A 117 -2.13 23.60 -39.60
N SER A 118 -2.77 22.82 -40.50
CA SER A 118 -4.02 22.13 -40.20
C SER A 118 -3.94 20.66 -40.52
N GLY A 119 -4.43 19.84 -39.63
CA GLY A 119 -4.66 18.42 -39.83
C GLY A 119 -6.08 18.15 -40.29
N ALA A 120 -6.27 17.13 -41.14
CA ALA A 120 -7.58 16.74 -41.71
C ALA A 120 -7.93 15.29 -41.27
N SER A 121 -7.49 14.86 -40.10
CA SER A 121 -7.87 13.55 -39.57
C SER A 121 -9.28 13.62 -38.98
N THR A 122 -10.14 12.67 -39.32
CA THR A 122 -11.50 12.55 -38.82
C THR A 122 -11.54 11.86 -37.44
N ILE A 123 -12.65 11.97 -36.74
CA ILE A 123 -12.87 11.22 -35.46
C ILE A 123 -12.73 9.71 -35.71
N THR A 124 -13.28 9.17 -36.80
CA THR A 124 -13.16 7.74 -37.14
C THR A 124 -11.72 7.32 -37.40
N GLN A 125 -10.90 8.16 -38.02
CA GLN A 125 -9.47 7.91 -38.19
C GLN A 125 -8.73 7.92 -36.85
N GLN A 126 -9.12 8.78 -35.92
CA GLN A 126 -8.53 8.80 -34.58
C GLN A 126 -8.91 7.53 -33.79
N VAL A 127 -10.15 7.04 -33.90
CA VAL A 127 -10.56 5.74 -33.35
C VAL A 127 -9.72 4.62 -33.96
N ALA A 128 -9.62 4.55 -35.29
CA ALA A 128 -8.82 3.54 -35.98
C ALA A 128 -7.36 3.53 -35.50
N ARG A 129 -6.75 4.70 -35.36
CA ARG A 129 -5.40 4.86 -34.84
C ARG A 129 -5.26 4.34 -33.41
N ASN A 130 -6.16 4.71 -32.52
CA ASN A 130 -6.07 4.39 -31.09
C ASN A 130 -6.26 2.91 -30.81
N PHE A 131 -7.03 2.18 -31.61
CA PHE A 131 -7.28 0.76 -31.42
C PHE A 131 -6.32 -0.17 -32.14
N TYR A 132 -5.77 0.21 -33.29
CA TYR A 132 -5.09 -0.73 -34.19
C TYR A 132 -3.70 -0.32 -34.63
N LEU A 133 -3.25 0.92 -34.41
CA LEU A 133 -2.04 1.43 -35.00
C LEU A 133 -1.05 1.93 -33.95
N THR A 134 0.24 1.84 -34.27
CA THR A 134 1.33 2.39 -33.46
C THR A 134 1.46 3.91 -33.65
N ASN A 135 2.20 4.58 -32.77
CA ASN A 135 2.40 6.04 -32.82
C ASN A 135 3.41 6.50 -33.89
N GLU A 136 3.89 5.59 -34.76
CA GLU A 136 4.82 5.92 -35.83
C GLU A 136 4.19 6.86 -36.87
N GLN A 137 4.91 7.87 -37.32
CA GLN A 137 4.43 8.83 -38.32
C GLN A 137 4.91 8.44 -39.72
N THR A 138 4.26 7.42 -40.33
CA THR A 138 4.57 6.96 -41.70
C THR A 138 3.37 7.14 -42.63
N PHE A 139 3.66 7.28 -43.93
CA PHE A 139 2.60 7.33 -44.97
C PHE A 139 1.80 6.03 -45.01
N THR A 140 2.48 4.89 -44.86
CA THR A 140 1.82 3.58 -44.82
C THR A 140 0.84 3.48 -43.65
N ARG A 141 1.22 3.96 -42.48
CA ARG A 141 0.31 4.02 -41.32
C ARG A 141 -0.91 4.91 -41.62
N LYS A 142 -0.70 6.10 -42.24
CA LYS A 142 -1.80 7.02 -42.55
C LYS A 142 -2.75 6.43 -43.60
N PHE A 143 -2.24 5.66 -44.53
CA PHE A 143 -3.03 4.92 -45.49
C PHE A 143 -3.87 3.82 -44.83
N ASN A 144 -3.25 3.02 -43.97
CA ASN A 144 -3.94 2.01 -43.18
C ASN A 144 -5.01 2.61 -42.27
N GLU A 145 -4.74 3.77 -41.64
CA GLU A 145 -5.68 4.54 -40.85
C GLU A 145 -6.94 4.93 -41.66
N ALA A 146 -6.76 5.40 -42.88
CA ALA A 146 -7.87 5.76 -43.77
C ALA A 146 -8.72 4.53 -44.17
N LEU A 147 -8.08 3.41 -44.50
CA LEU A 147 -8.78 2.18 -44.87
C LEU A 147 -9.51 1.55 -43.67
N LEU A 148 -8.88 1.56 -42.48
CA LEU A 148 -9.51 1.12 -41.24
C LEU A 148 -10.69 1.98 -40.86
N ALA A 149 -10.58 3.32 -41.01
CA ALA A 149 -11.66 4.23 -40.75
C ALA A 149 -12.87 3.91 -41.66
N TYR A 150 -12.63 3.65 -42.95
CA TYR A 150 -13.68 3.21 -43.86
C TYR A 150 -14.31 1.87 -43.45
N LYS A 151 -13.48 0.88 -43.07
CA LYS A 151 -13.92 -0.43 -42.57
C LYS A 151 -14.78 -0.31 -41.30
N ILE A 152 -14.40 0.56 -40.37
CA ILE A 152 -15.15 0.84 -39.11
C ILE A 152 -16.55 1.44 -39.45
N GLU A 153 -16.62 2.40 -40.34
CA GLU A 153 -17.88 3.04 -40.76
C GLU A 153 -18.84 2.08 -41.48
N GLN A 154 -18.34 0.99 -42.05
CA GLN A 154 -19.19 -0.06 -42.63
C GLN A 154 -19.81 -0.97 -41.54
N SER A 155 -19.26 -0.99 -40.35
CA SER A 155 -19.60 -1.94 -39.28
C SER A 155 -20.28 -1.27 -38.10
N LEU A 156 -20.09 0.04 -37.88
CA LEU A 156 -20.61 0.80 -36.75
C LEU A 156 -21.35 2.03 -37.20
N THR A 157 -22.35 2.44 -36.42
CA THR A 157 -23.03 3.71 -36.59
C THR A 157 -22.18 4.89 -36.19
N LYS A 158 -22.49 6.09 -36.63
CA LYS A 158 -21.80 7.31 -36.21
C LYS A 158 -21.81 7.51 -34.69
N ASP A 159 -22.93 7.23 -34.05
CA ASP A 159 -23.05 7.33 -32.58
C ASP A 159 -22.18 6.31 -31.84
N GLN A 160 -22.08 5.08 -32.33
CA GLN A 160 -21.16 4.08 -31.79
C GLN A 160 -19.70 4.48 -31.94
N ILE A 161 -19.35 5.08 -33.12
CA ILE A 161 -17.99 5.60 -33.34
C ILE A 161 -17.69 6.77 -32.40
N LEU A 162 -18.65 7.65 -32.19
CA LEU A 162 -18.52 8.78 -31.26
C LEU A 162 -18.41 8.31 -29.83
N GLU A 163 -19.17 7.28 -29.43
CA GLU A 163 -19.08 6.63 -28.10
C GLU A 163 -17.69 6.08 -27.84
N LEU A 164 -17.12 5.34 -28.79
CA LEU A 164 -15.76 4.83 -28.69
C LEU A 164 -14.73 5.96 -28.52
N TYR A 165 -14.88 7.03 -29.31
CA TYR A 165 -14.01 8.19 -29.22
C TYR A 165 -14.11 8.87 -27.86
N PHE A 166 -15.33 9.11 -27.38
CA PHE A 166 -15.61 9.81 -26.12
C PHE A 166 -15.10 9.03 -24.89
N ASN A 167 -15.07 7.71 -24.96
CA ASN A 167 -14.60 6.87 -23.86
C ASN A 167 -13.10 6.55 -23.90
N GLN A 168 -12.43 6.75 -25.06
CA GLN A 168 -11.05 6.30 -25.20
C GLN A 168 -10.00 7.40 -25.34
N ILE A 169 -10.41 8.60 -25.81
CA ILE A 169 -9.44 9.66 -26.10
C ILE A 169 -8.70 10.12 -24.82
N TYR A 170 -7.37 10.25 -24.93
CA TYR A 170 -6.55 10.75 -23.84
C TYR A 170 -6.68 12.28 -23.74
N LEU A 171 -6.99 12.78 -22.54
CA LEU A 171 -7.30 14.20 -22.27
C LEU A 171 -6.34 14.84 -21.24
N GLY A 172 -5.19 14.22 -20.99
CA GLY A 172 -4.23 14.71 -20.00
C GLY A 172 -4.54 14.21 -18.57
N GLN A 173 -3.61 14.43 -17.64
CA GLN A 173 -3.76 14.08 -16.22
C GLN A 173 -4.20 12.61 -15.97
N ARG A 174 -3.83 11.68 -16.87
CA ARG A 174 -4.25 10.27 -16.90
C ARG A 174 -5.76 10.07 -17.11
N ALA A 175 -6.48 11.11 -17.55
CA ALA A 175 -7.89 10.99 -17.91
C ALA A 175 -8.05 10.44 -19.34
N TYR A 176 -8.69 9.29 -19.44
CA TYR A 176 -9.10 8.69 -20.70
C TYR A 176 -10.62 8.75 -20.82
N GLY A 177 -11.11 9.41 -21.85
CA GLY A 177 -12.51 9.73 -22.07
C GLY A 177 -12.99 11.00 -21.35
N PHE A 178 -14.08 11.56 -21.90
CA PHE A 178 -14.62 12.86 -21.45
C PHE A 178 -15.27 12.78 -20.07
N ALA A 179 -15.83 11.64 -19.67
CA ALA A 179 -16.41 11.47 -18.34
C ALA A 179 -15.32 11.53 -17.26
N ALA A 180 -14.19 10.84 -17.49
CA ALA A 180 -13.03 10.93 -16.59
C ALA A 180 -12.42 12.34 -16.56
N ALA A 181 -12.37 13.02 -17.70
CA ALA A 181 -11.87 14.40 -17.80
C ALA A 181 -12.77 15.39 -17.05
N ALA A 182 -14.10 15.26 -17.16
CA ALA A 182 -15.04 16.09 -16.40
C ALA A 182 -14.81 15.98 -14.89
N GLN A 183 -14.58 14.76 -14.40
CA GLN A 183 -14.27 14.52 -13.01
C GLN A 183 -12.90 15.10 -12.61
N VAL A 184 -11.86 14.91 -13.45
CA VAL A 184 -10.49 15.35 -13.15
C VAL A 184 -10.35 16.87 -13.17
N TYR A 185 -10.98 17.57 -14.11
CA TYR A 185 -10.79 19.01 -14.29
C TYR A 185 -11.84 19.86 -13.56
N PHE A 186 -13.06 19.35 -13.37
CA PHE A 186 -14.18 20.12 -12.82
C PHE A 186 -14.87 19.49 -11.61
N ASN A 187 -14.50 18.26 -11.23
CA ASN A 187 -15.15 17.49 -10.17
C ASN A 187 -16.67 17.35 -10.37
N LYS A 188 -17.09 17.13 -11.60
CA LYS A 188 -18.50 17.03 -11.99
C LYS A 188 -18.77 15.77 -12.79
N PRO A 189 -19.96 15.17 -12.67
CA PRO A 189 -20.46 14.24 -13.67
C PRO A 189 -20.47 14.90 -15.06
N VAL A 190 -20.16 14.12 -16.09
CA VAL A 190 -20.11 14.67 -17.47
C VAL A 190 -21.43 15.23 -17.94
N GLN A 191 -22.55 14.73 -17.41
CA GLN A 191 -23.91 15.18 -17.68
C GLN A 191 -24.18 16.64 -17.25
N GLU A 192 -23.43 17.15 -16.28
CA GLU A 192 -23.57 18.47 -15.67
C GLU A 192 -22.69 19.55 -16.31
N LEU A 193 -21.94 19.19 -17.37
CA LEU A 193 -21.06 20.14 -18.04
C LEU A 193 -21.88 21.22 -18.80
N ASN A 194 -21.54 22.49 -18.58
CA ASN A 194 -22.04 23.62 -19.33
C ASN A 194 -21.19 23.88 -20.58
N LEU A 195 -21.58 24.84 -21.41
CA LEU A 195 -20.93 25.19 -22.69
C LEU A 195 -19.46 25.61 -22.48
N ALA A 196 -19.16 26.36 -21.44
CA ALA A 196 -17.80 26.82 -21.16
C ALA A 196 -16.88 25.67 -20.79
N GLU A 197 -17.35 24.74 -19.93
CA GLU A 197 -16.62 23.54 -19.49
C GLU A 197 -16.49 22.55 -20.67
N ALA A 198 -17.56 22.27 -21.39
CA ALA A 198 -17.58 21.38 -22.54
C ALA A 198 -16.61 21.84 -23.66
N SER A 199 -16.63 23.13 -24.02
CA SER A 199 -15.71 23.69 -25.01
C SER A 199 -14.24 23.66 -24.55
N MET A 200 -13.97 23.78 -23.25
CA MET A 200 -12.64 23.62 -22.68
C MET A 200 -12.15 22.19 -22.82
N LEU A 201 -12.96 21.20 -22.43
CA LEU A 201 -12.60 19.78 -22.56
C LEU A 201 -12.43 19.34 -24.01
N ALA A 202 -13.28 19.82 -24.92
CA ALA A 202 -13.18 19.53 -26.34
C ALA A 202 -11.87 20.05 -26.97
N GLY A 203 -11.17 20.97 -26.32
CA GLY A 203 -9.86 21.46 -26.72
C GLY A 203 -8.68 20.52 -26.41
N LEU A 204 -8.85 19.60 -25.48
CA LEU A 204 -7.79 18.75 -24.93
C LEU A 204 -7.22 17.69 -25.89
N PRO A 205 -8.01 17.04 -26.77
CA PRO A 205 -7.51 15.96 -27.63
C PRO A 205 -6.28 16.34 -28.45
N LYS A 206 -6.17 17.60 -28.86
CA LYS A 206 -5.07 18.07 -29.72
C LYS A 206 -3.72 18.19 -28.99
N PHE A 207 -3.73 18.60 -27.71
CA PHE A 207 -2.54 18.83 -26.90
C PHE A 207 -2.79 18.49 -25.43
N PRO A 208 -3.10 17.24 -25.09
CA PRO A 208 -3.63 16.86 -23.77
C PRO A 208 -2.65 17.12 -22.63
N SER A 209 -1.35 17.05 -22.89
CA SER A 209 -0.32 17.27 -21.86
C SER A 209 0.18 18.71 -21.82
N ALA A 210 0.20 19.43 -22.97
CA ALA A 210 0.88 20.72 -23.08
C ALA A 210 -0.05 21.94 -23.10
N ALA A 211 -1.35 21.74 -23.38
CA ALA A 211 -2.33 22.83 -23.47
C ALA A 211 -3.62 22.53 -22.71
N ASN A 212 -3.51 21.81 -21.60
CA ASN A 212 -4.62 21.68 -20.68
C ASN A 212 -4.64 22.84 -19.66
N PRO A 213 -5.77 23.14 -19.06
CA PRO A 213 -5.94 24.33 -18.22
C PRO A 213 -5.11 24.30 -16.92
N LEU A 214 -4.70 23.12 -16.45
CA LEU A 214 -3.84 22.98 -15.27
C LEU A 214 -2.35 23.22 -15.55
N VAL A 215 -1.94 23.05 -16.81
CA VAL A 215 -0.52 23.20 -17.23
C VAL A 215 -0.29 24.53 -17.92
N ASN A 216 -1.19 24.93 -18.84
CA ASN A 216 -1.09 26.17 -19.59
C ASN A 216 -2.48 26.79 -19.82
N PRO A 217 -3.02 27.53 -18.84
CA PRO A 217 -4.35 28.13 -18.90
C PRO A 217 -4.53 29.05 -20.12
N LYS A 218 -3.50 29.82 -20.48
CA LYS A 218 -3.54 30.75 -21.60
C LYS A 218 -3.77 30.03 -22.95
N ARG A 219 -3.02 28.96 -23.19
CA ARG A 219 -3.13 28.15 -24.41
C ARG A 219 -4.44 27.38 -24.46
N ALA A 220 -4.88 26.86 -23.31
CA ALA A 220 -6.18 26.21 -23.18
C ALA A 220 -7.32 27.17 -23.53
N LYS A 221 -7.27 28.41 -23.03
CA LYS A 221 -8.25 29.45 -23.30
C LYS A 221 -8.30 29.84 -24.79
N GLN A 222 -7.14 29.97 -25.43
CA GLN A 222 -7.06 30.20 -26.88
C GLN A 222 -7.70 29.04 -27.68
N ARG A 223 -7.52 27.83 -27.24
CA ARG A 223 -8.12 26.67 -27.88
C ARG A 223 -9.64 26.61 -27.66
N GLN A 224 -10.12 26.97 -26.49
CA GLN A 224 -11.55 27.13 -26.18
C GLN A 224 -12.18 28.17 -27.11
N GLU A 225 -11.56 29.33 -27.29
CA GLU A 225 -12.04 30.38 -28.18
C GLU A 225 -12.19 29.90 -29.63
N TYR A 226 -11.19 29.17 -30.13
CA TYR A 226 -11.24 28.57 -31.45
C TYR A 226 -12.45 27.65 -31.64
N ILE A 227 -12.75 26.81 -30.61
CA ILE A 227 -13.87 25.87 -30.65
C ILE A 227 -15.21 26.60 -30.64
N LEU A 228 -15.36 27.55 -29.73
CA LEU A 228 -16.58 28.37 -29.65
C LEU A 228 -16.83 29.14 -30.95
N ASN A 229 -15.80 29.66 -31.63
CA ASN A 229 -15.91 30.27 -32.94
C ASN A 229 -16.41 29.26 -33.99
N ASN A 230 -15.88 28.03 -33.98
CA ASN A 230 -16.34 26.97 -34.90
C ASN A 230 -17.81 26.57 -34.63
N MET A 231 -18.22 26.53 -33.36
CA MET A 231 -19.63 26.24 -33.02
C MET A 231 -20.58 27.32 -33.52
N VAL A 232 -20.19 28.62 -33.48
CA VAL A 232 -20.96 29.72 -34.08
C VAL A 232 -21.01 29.56 -35.60
N GLU A 233 -19.86 29.29 -36.26
CA GLU A 233 -19.77 29.08 -37.72
C GLU A 233 -20.71 27.95 -38.21
N LEU A 234 -20.84 26.90 -37.40
CA LEU A 234 -21.71 25.75 -37.68
C LEU A 234 -23.18 25.97 -37.27
N GLY A 235 -23.51 27.12 -36.68
CA GLY A 235 -24.86 27.42 -36.20
C GLY A 235 -25.32 26.63 -35.00
N MET A 236 -24.39 26.02 -34.25
CA MET A 236 -24.66 25.22 -33.05
C MET A 236 -24.93 26.07 -31.81
N ILE A 237 -24.34 27.27 -31.76
CA ILE A 237 -24.56 28.29 -30.73
C ILE A 237 -24.64 29.69 -31.35
N THR A 238 -25.21 30.62 -30.59
CA THR A 238 -25.27 32.04 -30.97
C THR A 238 -24.00 32.79 -30.60
N PRO A 239 -23.69 33.95 -31.20
CA PRO A 239 -22.60 34.81 -30.77
C PRO A 239 -22.71 35.28 -29.30
N ALA A 240 -23.92 35.42 -28.78
CA ALA A 240 -24.16 35.80 -27.39
C ALA A 240 -23.76 34.66 -26.42
N GLU A 241 -24.16 33.42 -26.71
CA GLU A 241 -23.77 32.23 -25.93
C GLU A 241 -22.26 31.99 -25.98
N LYS A 242 -21.62 32.18 -27.15
CA LYS A 242 -20.15 32.15 -27.25
C LYS A 242 -19.50 33.13 -26.28
N ASN A 243 -19.93 34.39 -26.29
CA ASN A 243 -19.34 35.44 -25.45
C ASN A 243 -19.56 35.15 -23.96
N ALA A 244 -20.74 34.68 -23.59
CA ALA A 244 -21.05 34.27 -22.23
C ALA A 244 -20.13 33.11 -21.77
N ALA A 245 -20.00 32.06 -22.58
CA ALA A 245 -19.15 30.91 -22.26
C ALA A 245 -17.65 31.25 -22.21
N PHE A 246 -17.17 32.09 -23.12
CA PHE A 246 -15.77 32.50 -23.15
C PHE A 246 -15.42 33.39 -21.96
N ASN A 247 -16.28 34.27 -21.50
CA ASN A 247 -16.04 35.15 -20.35
C ASN A 247 -16.33 34.47 -19.00
N GLN A 248 -16.94 33.31 -19.00
CA GLN A 248 -17.16 32.56 -17.77
C GLN A 248 -15.82 32.21 -17.14
N GLU A 249 -15.65 32.55 -15.88
CA GLU A 249 -14.48 32.10 -15.06
C GLU A 249 -14.65 30.63 -14.74
N LEU A 250 -13.65 29.83 -15.11
CA LEU A 250 -13.61 28.40 -14.83
C LEU A 250 -12.58 28.13 -13.77
N HIS A 251 -12.99 27.46 -12.72
CA HIS A 251 -12.08 27.02 -11.67
C HIS A 251 -11.57 25.62 -12.02
N TYR A 252 -10.27 25.51 -12.18
CA TYR A 252 -9.57 24.26 -12.44
C TYR A 252 -8.78 23.86 -11.22
N GLU A 253 -9.09 22.73 -10.66
CA GLU A 253 -8.24 22.07 -9.67
C GLU A 253 -8.03 20.62 -10.10
N ARG A 254 -6.86 20.09 -9.80
CA ARG A 254 -6.63 18.66 -10.04
C ARG A 254 -7.44 17.86 -9.04
N HIS A 255 -8.65 17.48 -9.40
CA HIS A 255 -9.46 16.60 -8.58
C HIS A 255 -8.95 15.17 -8.73
N VAL A 256 -8.13 14.76 -7.78
CA VAL A 256 -7.77 13.36 -7.58
C VAL A 256 -8.83 12.79 -6.65
N GLN A 257 -9.41 11.63 -7.01
CA GLN A 257 -10.28 10.92 -6.06
C GLN A 257 -9.60 10.91 -4.69
N ASP A 258 -10.32 11.35 -3.67
CA ASP A 258 -9.78 11.46 -2.32
C ASP A 258 -9.54 10.04 -1.76
N ILE A 259 -8.33 9.55 -1.99
CA ILE A 259 -7.88 8.27 -1.49
C ILE A 259 -7.41 8.47 -0.04
N ASP A 260 -8.01 7.74 0.89
CA ASP A 260 -7.56 7.77 2.27
C ASP A 260 -6.11 7.30 2.41
N GLN A 261 -5.22 8.26 2.66
CA GLN A 261 -3.77 8.04 2.76
C GLN A 261 -3.36 7.23 3.98
N THR A 262 -4.27 7.02 4.94
CA THR A 262 -3.96 6.22 6.14
C THR A 262 -4.13 4.72 5.89
N SER A 263 -4.88 4.33 4.85
CA SER A 263 -5.25 2.95 4.52
C SER A 263 -4.40 2.31 3.42
N LEU A 264 -3.36 2.99 2.91
CA LEU A 264 -2.59 2.53 1.75
C LEU A 264 -1.91 1.16 1.93
N TYR A 265 -1.49 0.81 3.16
CA TYR A 265 -0.93 -0.53 3.43
C TYR A 265 -1.97 -1.64 3.23
N VAL A 266 -3.22 -1.38 3.62
CA VAL A 266 -4.33 -2.33 3.44
C VAL A 266 -4.71 -2.42 1.96
N ALA A 267 -4.80 -1.29 1.27
CA ALA A 267 -5.07 -1.25 -0.15
C ALA A 267 -4.02 -2.03 -0.95
N GLU A 268 -2.73 -1.88 -0.61
CA GLU A 268 -1.64 -2.63 -1.24
C GLU A 268 -1.72 -4.14 -0.96
N MET A 269 -2.10 -4.55 0.24
CA MET A 269 -2.31 -5.98 0.55
C MET A 269 -3.42 -6.56 -0.32
N ALA A 270 -4.57 -5.89 -0.40
CA ALA A 270 -5.68 -6.33 -1.24
C ALA A 270 -5.30 -6.35 -2.74
N ARG A 271 -4.53 -5.36 -3.21
CA ARG A 271 -4.01 -5.32 -4.57
C ARG A 271 -3.11 -6.52 -4.87
N GLN A 272 -2.17 -6.83 -3.97
CA GLN A 272 -1.24 -7.95 -4.14
C GLN A 272 -1.98 -9.28 -4.20
N GLU A 273 -2.97 -9.49 -3.33
CA GLU A 273 -3.79 -10.70 -3.29
C GLU A 273 -4.57 -10.92 -4.60
N LEU A 274 -5.15 -9.86 -5.17
CA LEU A 274 -5.79 -9.93 -6.48
C LEU A 274 -4.78 -10.17 -7.61
N TYR A 275 -3.63 -9.49 -7.56
CA TYR A 275 -2.60 -9.63 -8.58
C TYR A 275 -1.99 -11.03 -8.60
N GLU A 276 -1.74 -11.65 -7.45
CA GLU A 276 -1.27 -13.04 -7.35
C GLU A 276 -2.22 -14.00 -8.05
N LYS A 277 -3.52 -13.71 -8.02
CA LYS A 277 -4.53 -14.57 -8.62
C LYS A 277 -4.82 -14.26 -10.10
N TYR A 278 -4.96 -12.99 -10.47
CA TYR A 278 -5.43 -12.54 -11.78
C TYR A 278 -4.32 -11.93 -12.66
N GLY A 279 -3.12 -11.70 -12.13
CA GLY A 279 -2.05 -11.01 -12.87
C GLY A 279 -2.49 -9.62 -13.32
N GLU A 280 -2.17 -9.25 -14.55
CA GLU A 280 -2.52 -7.96 -15.15
C GLU A 280 -4.03 -7.74 -15.30
N ASP A 281 -4.82 -8.80 -15.38
CA ASP A 281 -6.28 -8.71 -15.46
C ASP A 281 -6.89 -8.04 -14.23
N ALA A 282 -6.25 -8.16 -13.06
CA ALA A 282 -6.67 -7.44 -11.87
C ALA A 282 -6.81 -5.92 -12.10
N TYR A 283 -5.99 -5.34 -12.98
CA TYR A 283 -5.97 -3.89 -13.26
C TYR A 283 -6.85 -3.44 -14.42
N THR A 284 -7.48 -4.37 -15.14
CA THR A 284 -8.19 -4.09 -16.38
C THR A 284 -9.65 -4.47 -16.37
N GLN A 285 -10.07 -5.38 -15.48
CA GLN A 285 -11.43 -5.90 -15.40
C GLN A 285 -12.38 -5.06 -14.53
N GLY A 286 -11.87 -4.02 -13.87
CA GLY A 286 -12.69 -3.10 -13.07
C GLY A 286 -13.23 -3.71 -11.77
N PHE A 287 -12.45 -4.57 -11.14
CA PHE A 287 -12.83 -5.11 -9.84
C PHE A 287 -12.99 -4.00 -8.79
N LYS A 288 -14.07 -4.09 -8.03
CA LYS A 288 -14.36 -3.26 -6.87
C LYS A 288 -14.23 -4.13 -5.61
N VAL A 289 -13.20 -3.87 -4.82
CA VAL A 289 -12.84 -4.68 -3.64
C VAL A 289 -13.21 -3.92 -2.39
N TYR A 290 -14.01 -4.52 -1.53
CA TYR A 290 -14.32 -3.99 -0.21
C TYR A 290 -13.50 -4.72 0.83
N THR A 291 -12.82 -3.95 1.67
CA THR A 291 -11.97 -4.47 2.75
C THR A 291 -12.69 -4.49 4.09
N THR A 292 -12.07 -5.11 5.09
CA THR A 292 -12.60 -5.23 6.44
C THR A 292 -12.30 -4.03 7.35
N VAL A 293 -11.49 -3.07 6.89
CA VAL A 293 -11.08 -1.90 7.68
C VAL A 293 -12.04 -0.74 7.48
N ASP A 294 -12.34 0.02 8.54
CA ASP A 294 -12.97 1.33 8.43
C ASP A 294 -11.93 2.45 8.54
N THR A 295 -12.18 3.55 7.83
CA THR A 295 -11.20 4.63 7.70
C THR A 295 -10.94 5.37 9.01
N GLU A 296 -11.89 5.46 9.91
CA GLU A 296 -11.71 6.15 11.19
C GLU A 296 -10.80 5.35 12.13
N SER A 297 -11.03 4.02 12.26
CA SER A 297 -10.13 3.12 13.00
C SER A 297 -8.73 3.15 12.44
N GLN A 298 -8.61 3.14 11.11
CA GLN A 298 -7.32 3.19 10.41
C GLN A 298 -6.59 4.51 10.66
N ARG A 299 -7.30 5.64 10.57
CA ARG A 299 -6.77 6.98 10.85
C ARG A 299 -6.26 7.10 12.28
N ILE A 300 -7.01 6.60 13.26
CA ILE A 300 -6.59 6.66 14.67
C ILE A 300 -5.38 5.77 14.92
N ALA A 301 -5.33 4.56 14.35
CA ALA A 301 -4.18 3.67 14.44
C ALA A 301 -2.92 4.33 13.87
N THR A 302 -3.04 4.94 12.68
CA THR A 302 -1.96 5.65 12.00
C THR A 302 -1.46 6.83 12.82
N ASN A 303 -2.39 7.67 13.33
CA ASN A 303 -2.05 8.84 14.11
C ASN A 303 -1.39 8.48 15.45
N ALA A 304 -1.88 7.44 16.14
CA ALA A 304 -1.28 6.96 17.39
C ALA A 304 0.16 6.50 17.19
N LEU A 305 0.42 5.75 16.11
CA LEU A 305 1.77 5.31 15.76
C LEU A 305 2.66 6.50 15.40
N ARG A 306 2.24 7.36 14.46
CA ARG A 306 2.98 8.54 14.00
C ARG A 306 3.35 9.47 15.14
N LYS A 307 2.41 9.77 16.03
CA LYS A 307 2.62 10.62 17.21
C LYS A 307 3.77 10.10 18.08
N THR A 308 3.81 8.78 18.32
CA THR A 308 4.85 8.16 19.14
C THR A 308 6.21 8.18 18.44
N LEU A 309 6.26 7.84 17.14
CA LEU A 309 7.49 7.84 16.36
C LEU A 309 8.10 9.25 16.26
N ARG A 310 7.27 10.25 16.01
CA ARG A 310 7.71 11.66 16.00
C ARG A 310 8.12 12.15 17.39
N GLY A 311 7.40 11.72 18.42
CA GLY A 311 7.73 12.08 19.80
C GLY A 311 9.12 11.60 20.21
N PHE A 312 9.48 10.40 19.78
CA PHE A 312 10.82 9.82 20.00
C PHE A 312 11.91 10.57 19.23
N ASP A 313 11.63 11.01 17.98
CA ASP A 313 12.60 11.66 17.10
C ASP A 313 12.84 13.14 17.45
N ARG A 314 11.99 13.78 18.28
CA ARG A 314 12.07 15.22 18.62
C ARG A 314 13.40 15.68 19.19
N GLY A 315 14.13 14.80 19.87
CA GLY A 315 15.46 15.09 20.42
C GLY A 315 16.62 14.64 19.54
N SER A 316 16.33 14.08 18.35
CA SER A 316 17.34 13.57 17.45
C SER A 316 18.01 14.68 16.65
N ALA A 317 19.30 14.54 16.37
CA ALA A 317 19.99 15.43 15.44
C ALA A 317 19.36 15.33 14.04
N TYR A 318 19.42 16.43 13.29
CA TYR A 318 19.02 16.46 11.90
C TYR A 318 19.93 15.56 11.06
N ARG A 319 19.35 14.72 10.22
CA ARG A 319 20.06 13.67 9.47
C ARG A 319 20.50 14.09 8.08
N GLY A 320 20.05 15.26 7.59
CA GLY A 320 20.40 15.79 6.28
C GLY A 320 19.26 15.74 5.27
N ALA A 321 19.59 16.04 4.03
CA ALA A 321 18.67 15.99 2.90
C ALA A 321 18.19 14.56 2.62
N GLU A 322 16.95 14.41 2.11
CA GLU A 322 16.41 13.11 1.66
C GLU A 322 16.95 12.69 0.29
N GLY A 323 17.47 13.64 -0.49
CA GLY A 323 18.04 13.45 -1.81
C GLY A 323 18.47 14.79 -2.40
N TYR A 324 18.89 14.76 -3.66
CA TYR A 324 19.33 15.97 -4.36
C TYR A 324 18.77 15.99 -5.79
N LEU A 325 18.22 17.12 -6.17
CA LEU A 325 17.82 17.47 -7.52
C LEU A 325 18.94 18.30 -8.17
N GLU A 326 19.39 17.94 -9.35
CA GLU A 326 20.31 18.77 -10.10
C GLU A 326 19.57 19.99 -10.65
N LEU A 327 19.93 21.16 -10.14
CA LEU A 327 19.43 22.43 -10.62
C LEU A 327 20.41 22.93 -11.68
N GLY A 328 19.95 23.04 -12.94
CA GLY A 328 20.73 23.67 -14.03
C GLY A 328 21.00 25.15 -13.77
N LYS A 329 21.73 25.79 -14.69
CA LYS A 329 21.93 27.26 -14.70
C LYS A 329 20.81 27.95 -15.47
N ASP A 330 19.60 27.45 -15.36
CA ASP A 330 18.45 27.89 -16.13
C ASP A 330 17.84 29.17 -15.53
N SER A 331 16.90 29.78 -16.23
CA SER A 331 16.19 30.96 -15.73
C SER A 331 15.35 30.61 -14.48
N ASP A 332 14.96 31.60 -13.68
CA ASP A 332 14.14 31.38 -12.48
C ASP A 332 12.80 30.70 -12.79
N GLU A 333 12.21 30.96 -13.96
CA GLU A 333 10.97 30.34 -14.43
C GLU A 333 11.16 28.83 -14.76
N ASP A 334 12.28 28.49 -15.41
CA ASP A 334 12.65 27.10 -15.71
C ASP A 334 12.95 26.30 -14.43
N LEU A 335 13.61 26.93 -13.45
CA LEU A 335 13.86 26.32 -12.13
C LEU A 335 12.57 26.02 -11.38
N GLU A 336 11.60 26.94 -11.41
CA GLU A 336 10.30 26.74 -10.77
C GLU A 336 9.54 25.55 -11.37
N GLU A 337 9.57 25.41 -12.69
CA GLU A 337 8.93 24.29 -13.41
C GLU A 337 9.63 22.95 -13.10
N ILE A 338 10.97 22.90 -13.14
CA ILE A 338 11.80 21.70 -12.85
C ILE A 338 11.53 21.22 -11.42
N VAL A 339 11.57 22.12 -10.45
CA VAL A 339 11.33 21.82 -9.04
C VAL A 339 9.87 21.41 -8.81
N GLY A 340 8.93 22.12 -9.40
CA GLY A 340 7.50 21.81 -9.32
C GLY A 340 7.20 20.42 -9.87
N LYS A 341 7.77 20.04 -11.01
CA LYS A 341 7.65 18.71 -11.60
C LYS A 341 8.21 17.62 -10.69
N TYR A 342 9.36 17.84 -10.08
CA TYR A 342 9.95 16.89 -9.13
C TYR A 342 9.07 16.76 -7.88
N LEU A 343 8.68 17.88 -7.26
CA LEU A 343 7.84 17.88 -6.05
C LEU A 343 6.46 17.26 -6.29
N SER A 344 5.91 17.33 -7.51
CA SER A 344 4.63 16.68 -7.86
C SER A 344 4.67 15.14 -7.74
N THR A 345 5.87 14.54 -7.73
CA THR A 345 6.07 13.10 -7.49
C THR A 345 6.15 12.74 -6.01
N MET A 346 6.29 13.73 -5.13
CA MET A 346 6.43 13.54 -3.70
C MET A 346 5.10 13.76 -2.97
N HIS A 347 4.97 13.17 -1.78
CA HIS A 347 3.76 13.26 -0.98
C HIS A 347 4.06 13.90 0.37
N ALA A 348 3.20 14.84 0.76
CA ALA A 348 3.18 15.34 2.14
C ALA A 348 2.63 14.24 3.05
N VAL A 349 3.29 14.02 4.19
CA VAL A 349 2.89 12.99 5.16
C VAL A 349 2.92 13.58 6.55
N ASP A 350 1.80 13.49 7.27
CA ASP A 350 1.67 13.93 8.66
C ASP A 350 2.08 15.41 8.86
N GLY A 351 1.76 16.27 7.87
CA GLY A 351 2.12 17.69 7.88
C GLY A 351 3.60 17.97 7.63
N LEU A 352 4.36 16.99 7.15
CA LEU A 352 5.70 17.14 6.62
C LEU A 352 5.62 17.41 5.11
N GLU A 353 5.76 18.66 4.73
CA GLU A 353 5.68 19.12 3.35
C GLU A 353 7.03 18.93 2.65
N PRO A 354 7.11 18.27 1.48
CA PRO A 354 8.33 18.17 0.71
C PRO A 354 8.72 19.55 0.14
N ALA A 355 10.01 19.83 0.13
CA ALA A 355 10.54 21.06 -0.42
C ALA A 355 11.93 20.84 -1.03
N VAL A 356 12.28 21.64 -2.02
CA VAL A 356 13.62 21.67 -2.62
C VAL A 356 14.28 23.01 -2.29
N ILE A 357 15.51 22.97 -1.79
CA ILE A 357 16.29 24.18 -1.49
C ILE A 357 16.71 24.82 -2.81
N ILE A 358 16.36 26.11 -2.98
CA ILE A 358 16.75 26.94 -4.13
C ILE A 358 18.01 27.74 -3.79
N GLU A 359 18.07 28.31 -2.59
CA GLU A 359 19.19 29.10 -2.10
C GLU A 359 19.64 28.59 -0.73
N ALA A 360 20.94 28.59 -0.48
CA ALA A 360 21.52 28.26 0.82
C ALA A 360 22.66 29.23 1.19
N SER A 361 22.64 29.74 2.42
CA SER A 361 23.67 30.61 2.95
C SER A 361 23.85 30.38 4.46
N LYS A 362 25.08 30.29 4.94
CA LYS A 362 25.37 30.15 6.38
C LYS A 362 24.83 31.29 7.23
N ASN A 363 24.78 32.49 6.65
CA ASN A 363 24.40 33.70 7.35
C ASN A 363 22.89 33.98 7.30
N THR A 364 22.25 33.75 6.15
CA THR A 364 20.83 34.10 5.93
C THR A 364 19.88 32.87 5.99
N GLY A 365 20.41 31.66 6.02
CA GLY A 365 19.62 30.43 6.05
C GLY A 365 19.34 29.86 4.65
N ILE A 366 18.15 29.38 4.44
CA ILE A 366 17.74 28.73 3.16
C ILE A 366 16.47 29.37 2.59
N VAL A 367 16.32 29.30 1.28
CA VAL A 367 15.06 29.49 0.56
C VAL A 367 14.70 28.17 -0.09
N ALA A 368 13.50 27.66 0.16
CA ALA A 368 13.05 26.39 -0.40
C ALA A 368 11.69 26.56 -1.07
N GLN A 369 11.47 25.91 -2.19
CA GLN A 369 10.19 25.83 -2.89
C GLN A 369 9.41 24.61 -2.39
N ILE A 370 8.13 24.77 -2.07
CA ILE A 370 7.20 23.71 -1.67
C ILE A 370 6.32 23.27 -2.85
N THR A 371 5.48 22.27 -2.63
CA THR A 371 4.61 21.65 -3.67
C THR A 371 3.62 22.64 -4.32
N THR A 372 3.23 23.70 -3.64
CA THR A 372 2.36 24.76 -4.18
C THR A 372 3.06 25.75 -5.11
N GLY A 373 4.39 25.67 -5.24
CA GLY A 373 5.22 26.64 -5.95
C GLY A 373 5.72 27.79 -5.04
N ASP A 374 5.14 27.95 -3.84
CA ASP A 374 5.54 29.02 -2.93
C ASP A 374 6.99 28.85 -2.45
N ARG A 375 7.70 29.97 -2.31
CA ARG A 375 9.06 30.02 -1.77
C ARG A 375 9.04 30.36 -0.27
N VAL A 376 9.55 29.43 0.54
CA VAL A 376 9.64 29.54 2.01
C VAL A 376 11.06 29.91 2.40
N ARG A 377 11.23 31.01 3.13
CA ARG A 377 12.53 31.43 3.70
C ARG A 377 12.63 30.99 5.15
N LEU A 378 13.72 30.32 5.50
CA LEU A 378 14.04 29.91 6.86
C LEU A 378 15.37 30.52 7.31
N THR A 379 15.35 31.24 8.39
CA THR A 379 16.56 31.76 9.03
C THR A 379 17.34 30.66 9.75
N PRO A 380 18.65 30.81 10.01
CA PRO A 380 19.41 29.83 10.78
C PRO A 380 18.83 29.49 12.16
N ALA A 381 18.16 30.48 12.80
CA ALA A 381 17.48 30.27 14.08
C ALA A 381 16.27 29.30 13.96
N GLN A 382 15.47 29.43 12.90
CA GLN A 382 14.29 28.58 12.64
C GLN A 382 14.68 27.15 12.21
N MET A 383 15.92 26.93 11.76
CA MET A 383 16.42 25.65 11.31
C MET A 383 16.90 24.74 12.46
N GLY A 384 17.10 25.26 13.66
CA GLY A 384 17.57 24.47 14.81
C GLY A 384 18.90 23.76 14.52
N SER A 385 18.99 22.45 14.79
CA SER A 385 20.18 21.63 14.54
C SER A 385 20.53 21.49 13.05
N ALA A 386 19.58 21.66 12.14
CA ALA A 386 19.79 21.55 10.70
C ALA A 386 20.71 22.65 10.14
N ARG A 387 20.83 23.81 10.83
CA ARG A 387 21.76 24.89 10.45
C ARG A 387 23.21 24.43 10.27
N ASN A 388 23.62 23.39 11.03
CA ASN A 388 24.98 22.86 10.97
C ASN A 388 25.27 22.11 9.67
N ALA A 389 24.24 21.73 8.91
CA ALA A 389 24.35 21.06 7.63
C ALA A 389 24.39 22.03 6.43
N ILE A 390 24.17 23.34 6.65
CA ILE A 390 24.16 24.33 5.58
C ILE A 390 25.56 24.45 4.98
N LEU A 391 25.70 24.12 3.71
CA LEU A 391 26.94 24.18 2.93
C LEU A 391 28.16 23.59 3.69
N ASN A 392 27.93 22.51 4.42
CA ASN A 392 28.96 21.85 5.20
C ASN A 392 29.59 20.70 4.41
N ALA A 393 30.77 20.96 3.82
CA ALA A 393 31.49 19.99 3.00
C ALA A 393 31.88 18.68 3.72
N LYS A 394 31.90 18.67 5.07
CA LYS A 394 32.13 17.45 5.86
C LYS A 394 30.92 16.53 5.95
N LEU A 395 29.78 17.01 5.47
CA LEU A 395 28.49 16.29 5.50
C LEU A 395 27.94 16.12 4.07
N GLU A 396 28.75 15.61 3.15
CA GLU A 396 28.44 15.56 1.72
C GLU A 396 27.05 14.96 1.42
N GLU A 397 26.73 13.81 2.03
CA GLU A 397 25.43 13.15 1.88
C GLU A 397 24.28 13.79 2.70
N ALA A 398 24.59 14.72 3.57
CA ALA A 398 23.62 15.35 4.46
C ALA A 398 23.57 16.88 4.29
N GLN A 399 24.33 17.42 3.34
CA GLN A 399 24.53 18.84 3.13
C GLN A 399 23.23 19.53 2.68
N LEU A 400 22.92 20.67 3.31
CA LEU A 400 21.87 21.59 2.85
C LEU A 400 22.47 22.58 1.86
N ARG A 401 22.29 22.31 0.57
CA ARG A 401 22.74 23.12 -0.57
C ARG A 401 21.61 23.27 -1.58
N PRO A 402 21.71 24.15 -2.58
CA PRO A 402 20.74 24.20 -3.67
C PRO A 402 20.54 22.80 -4.29
N GLY A 403 19.29 22.46 -4.57
CA GLY A 403 18.86 21.12 -5.02
C GLY A 403 18.59 20.11 -3.90
N ALA A 404 18.94 20.40 -2.64
CA ALA A 404 18.66 19.47 -1.55
C ALA A 404 17.16 19.33 -1.29
N VAL A 405 16.69 18.09 -1.22
CA VAL A 405 15.29 17.73 -0.90
C VAL A 405 15.13 17.60 0.60
N ILE A 406 14.20 18.34 1.17
CA ILE A 406 13.96 18.43 2.61
C ILE A 406 12.48 18.33 2.94
N ARG A 407 12.15 18.21 4.23
CA ARG A 407 10.78 18.36 4.74
C ARG A 407 10.64 19.62 5.56
N LEU A 408 9.55 20.33 5.32
CA LEU A 408 9.13 21.47 6.09
C LEU A 408 7.88 21.15 6.89
N GLN A 409 7.75 21.74 8.07
CA GLN A 409 6.55 21.61 8.91
C GLN A 409 6.04 22.97 9.31
N ARG A 410 4.74 23.18 9.12
CA ARG A 410 4.04 24.34 9.65
C ARG A 410 3.82 24.18 11.16
N ILE A 411 4.24 25.14 11.95
CA ILE A 411 4.03 25.16 13.40
C ILE A 411 2.87 26.09 13.79
N LYS A 412 2.49 26.08 15.07
CA LYS A 412 1.48 27.02 15.59
C LYS A 412 1.96 28.46 15.36
N GLY A 413 1.10 29.30 14.78
CA GLY A 413 1.47 30.66 14.35
C GLY A 413 1.73 30.80 12.85
N GLY A 414 1.68 29.68 12.07
CA GLY A 414 1.83 29.69 10.62
C GLY A 414 3.28 29.68 10.10
N GLU A 415 4.25 29.76 11.00
CA GLU A 415 5.67 29.70 10.66
C GLU A 415 6.12 28.33 10.21
N TRP A 416 7.10 28.29 9.31
CA TRP A 416 7.73 27.07 8.86
C TRP A 416 9.00 26.75 9.66
N ARG A 417 9.26 25.47 9.84
CA ARG A 417 10.52 24.94 10.34
C ARG A 417 10.98 23.75 9.51
N ILE A 418 12.29 23.49 9.51
CA ILE A 418 12.80 22.25 8.94
C ILE A 418 12.39 21.06 9.82
N ALA A 419 12.03 19.96 9.19
CA ALA A 419 11.63 18.73 9.85
C ALA A 419 12.23 17.53 9.13
N GLN A 420 11.98 16.32 9.62
CA GLN A 420 12.44 15.07 9.01
C GLN A 420 11.47 13.94 9.37
N GLU A 421 11.38 12.94 8.49
CA GLU A 421 10.66 11.71 8.84
C GLU A 421 11.38 10.97 9.98
N PRO A 422 10.67 10.34 10.92
CA PRO A 422 11.32 9.60 12.00
C PRO A 422 12.15 8.43 11.46
N ALA A 423 13.37 8.27 12.01
CA ALA A 423 14.18 7.09 11.73
C ALA A 423 13.62 5.83 12.42
N LEU A 424 13.00 6.02 13.58
CA LEU A 424 12.29 4.97 14.29
C LEU A 424 11.02 4.59 13.52
N GLN A 425 10.76 3.30 13.41
CA GLN A 425 9.62 2.76 12.70
C GLN A 425 8.76 1.89 13.61
N GLY A 426 7.61 1.46 13.13
CA GLY A 426 6.73 0.60 13.88
C GLY A 426 5.60 0.05 13.02
N ALA A 427 4.81 -0.81 13.62
CA ALA A 427 3.59 -1.35 13.04
C ALA A 427 2.50 -1.52 14.11
N LEU A 428 1.25 -1.44 13.67
CA LEU A 428 0.09 -1.78 14.47
C LEU A 428 -0.81 -2.70 13.65
N VAL A 429 -1.28 -3.80 14.26
CA VAL A 429 -2.27 -4.70 13.68
C VAL A 429 -3.36 -4.95 14.70
N ALA A 430 -4.60 -4.72 14.30
CA ALA A 430 -5.79 -5.00 15.12
C ALA A 430 -6.72 -5.95 14.37
N LEU A 431 -7.10 -7.05 15.04
CA LEU A 431 -7.96 -8.09 14.49
C LEU A 431 -9.21 -8.28 15.34
N ASP A 432 -10.32 -8.56 14.70
CA ASP A 432 -11.47 -9.19 15.32
C ASP A 432 -11.08 -10.59 15.81
N VAL A 433 -11.26 -10.88 17.09
CA VAL A 433 -10.77 -12.14 17.66
C VAL A 433 -11.59 -13.34 17.24
N ARG A 434 -12.82 -13.11 16.82
CA ARG A 434 -13.76 -14.18 16.43
C ARG A 434 -13.56 -14.61 14.98
N THR A 435 -13.30 -13.67 14.08
CA THR A 435 -13.27 -13.93 12.63
C THR A 435 -11.89 -13.78 12.00
N GLY A 436 -10.96 -13.08 12.67
CA GLY A 436 -9.68 -12.71 12.09
C GLY A 436 -9.74 -11.47 11.17
N ALA A 437 -10.91 -10.84 10.98
CA ALA A 437 -11.02 -9.64 10.15
C ALA A 437 -10.09 -8.53 10.64
N VAL A 438 -9.28 -7.98 9.73
CA VAL A 438 -8.39 -6.86 10.04
C VAL A 438 -9.23 -5.61 10.29
N LYS A 439 -9.14 -5.02 11.48
CA LYS A 439 -9.84 -3.78 11.85
C LYS A 439 -9.00 -2.54 11.63
N ALA A 440 -7.69 -2.66 11.77
CA ALA A 440 -6.71 -1.65 11.39
C ALA A 440 -5.34 -2.31 11.16
N LEU A 441 -4.59 -1.79 10.19
CA LEU A 441 -3.24 -2.24 9.90
C LEU A 441 -2.37 -1.08 9.43
N VAL A 442 -1.30 -0.80 10.18
CA VAL A 442 -0.32 0.24 9.87
C VAL A 442 1.06 -0.39 9.76
N GLY A 443 1.68 -0.33 8.60
CA GLY A 443 2.97 -0.95 8.31
C GLY A 443 4.19 -0.03 8.46
N GLY A 444 3.99 1.25 8.86
CA GLY A 444 5.10 2.20 9.04
C GLY A 444 4.63 3.64 9.16
N TYR A 445 5.58 4.57 9.25
CA TYR A 445 5.30 6.00 9.32
C TYR A 445 4.77 6.56 8.00
N ASN A 446 5.42 6.21 6.90
CA ASN A 446 5.11 6.68 5.56
C ASN A 446 5.12 5.50 4.58
N PHE A 447 4.00 5.28 3.90
CA PHE A 447 3.87 4.24 2.87
C PHE A 447 4.76 4.54 1.65
N HIS A 448 4.83 5.82 1.25
CA HIS A 448 5.51 6.23 0.01
C HIS A 448 7.05 6.22 0.10
N SER A 449 7.62 6.30 1.31
CA SER A 449 9.08 6.33 1.48
C SER A 449 9.73 4.95 1.26
N LYS A 450 9.02 3.88 1.59
CA LYS A 450 9.43 2.48 1.39
C LYS A 450 8.18 1.62 1.36
N ASN A 451 7.97 0.89 0.29
CA ASN A 451 6.84 -0.04 0.13
C ASN A 451 6.94 -1.28 1.04
N PHE A 452 7.64 -1.16 2.18
CA PHE A 452 7.86 -2.24 3.13
C PHE A 452 6.81 -2.21 4.23
N ASN A 453 5.91 -3.19 4.20
CA ASN A 453 4.86 -3.36 5.19
C ASN A 453 5.38 -4.09 6.43
N ARG A 454 5.76 -3.35 7.47
CA ARG A 454 6.30 -3.95 8.69
C ARG A 454 5.30 -4.79 9.46
N ALA A 455 4.01 -4.59 9.22
CA ALA A 455 2.97 -5.41 9.85
C ALA A 455 3.01 -6.87 9.39
N THR A 456 3.36 -7.12 8.12
CA THR A 456 3.33 -8.45 7.48
C THR A 456 4.71 -8.99 7.11
N GLN A 457 5.71 -8.11 6.90
CA GLN A 457 7.01 -8.49 6.34
C GLN A 457 8.17 -8.38 7.34
N ALA A 458 8.04 -7.58 8.41
CA ALA A 458 9.11 -7.42 9.37
C ALA A 458 9.18 -8.59 10.35
N MET A 459 10.09 -9.53 10.10
CA MET A 459 10.43 -10.61 11.02
C MET A 459 11.30 -10.07 12.15
N ARG A 460 10.70 -9.84 13.33
CA ARG A 460 11.33 -9.19 14.48
C ARG A 460 11.24 -10.06 15.73
N GLN A 461 12.19 -9.90 16.63
CA GLN A 461 12.19 -10.65 17.90
C GLN A 461 11.05 -10.15 18.81
N PRO A 462 10.08 -11.01 19.18
CA PRO A 462 8.98 -10.61 20.06
C PRO A 462 9.42 -10.43 21.52
N GLY A 463 10.61 -10.91 21.90
CA GLY A 463 11.09 -10.86 23.28
C GLY A 463 10.07 -11.43 24.25
N SER A 464 9.91 -10.80 25.42
CA SER A 464 9.00 -11.28 26.47
C SER A 464 7.52 -11.36 26.07
N SER A 465 7.08 -10.79 24.92
CA SER A 465 5.72 -11.02 24.44
C SER A 465 5.50 -12.45 23.91
N PHE A 466 6.55 -13.24 23.75
CA PHE A 466 6.48 -14.66 23.39
C PHE A 466 6.20 -15.58 24.59
N LYS A 467 6.51 -15.15 25.83
CA LYS A 467 6.36 -15.94 27.03
C LYS A 467 4.99 -16.60 27.21
N PRO A 468 3.85 -15.96 26.93
CA PRO A 468 2.53 -16.60 27.09
C PRO A 468 2.39 -17.95 26.42
N PHE A 469 3.05 -18.17 25.27
CA PHE A 469 3.00 -19.45 24.54
C PHE A 469 3.78 -20.56 25.26
N VAL A 470 4.92 -20.22 25.85
CA VAL A 470 5.73 -21.15 26.69
C VAL A 470 4.96 -21.51 27.98
N TYR A 471 4.26 -20.55 28.57
CA TYR A 471 3.45 -20.75 29.78
C TYR A 471 2.18 -21.55 29.47
N SER A 472 1.54 -21.30 28.33
CA SER A 472 0.41 -22.10 27.85
C SER A 472 0.79 -23.56 27.61
N ALA A 473 1.97 -23.81 27.06
CA ALA A 473 2.55 -25.15 26.92
C ALA A 473 2.74 -25.83 28.29
N ALA A 474 3.21 -25.11 29.31
CA ALA A 474 3.37 -25.60 30.68
C ALA A 474 2.02 -25.98 31.32
N LEU A 475 1.00 -25.13 31.18
CA LEU A 475 -0.36 -25.44 31.64
C LEU A 475 -0.92 -26.69 30.94
N ALA A 476 -0.69 -26.84 29.62
CA ALA A 476 -1.10 -28.02 28.87
C ALA A 476 -0.42 -29.29 29.37
N LYS A 477 0.85 -29.19 29.80
CA LYS A 477 1.66 -30.30 30.32
C LYS A 477 1.39 -30.63 31.78
N GLY A 478 0.57 -29.85 32.49
CA GLY A 478 0.11 -30.15 33.83
C GLY A 478 0.52 -29.16 34.91
N MET A 479 1.36 -28.18 34.63
CA MET A 479 1.58 -27.07 35.55
C MET A 479 0.30 -26.29 35.79
N THR A 480 0.23 -25.56 36.91
CA THR A 480 -0.88 -24.69 37.29
C THR A 480 -0.40 -23.25 37.45
N ALA A 481 -1.30 -22.30 37.52
CA ALA A 481 -0.97 -20.92 37.83
C ALA A 481 -0.29 -20.74 39.20
N ALA A 482 -0.55 -21.68 40.14
CA ALA A 482 0.04 -21.73 41.50
C ALA A 482 1.36 -22.50 41.59
N THR A 483 1.80 -23.17 40.50
CA THR A 483 3.09 -23.92 40.54
C THR A 483 4.21 -22.96 40.91
N LEU A 484 4.97 -23.35 41.96
CA LEU A 484 6.14 -22.62 42.48
C LEU A 484 7.37 -22.95 41.63
N ILE A 485 8.08 -21.94 41.20
CA ILE A 485 9.30 -22.05 40.38
C ILE A 485 10.30 -21.05 40.91
N ASN A 486 11.53 -21.49 41.02
CA ASN A 486 12.60 -20.68 41.61
C ASN A 486 13.08 -19.55 40.68
N ASP A 487 13.04 -18.30 41.16
CA ASP A 487 13.59 -17.12 40.46
C ASP A 487 14.99 -16.80 41.00
N GLU A 488 15.95 -17.67 40.74
CA GLU A 488 17.35 -17.50 41.10
C GLU A 488 18.26 -17.43 39.87
N PRO A 489 19.48 -16.88 39.99
CA PRO A 489 20.45 -16.87 38.91
C PRO A 489 20.65 -18.25 38.26
N LEU A 490 20.81 -18.24 36.93
CA LEU A 490 21.08 -19.43 36.13
C LEU A 490 22.45 -19.28 35.43
N SER A 491 23.23 -20.38 35.41
CA SER A 491 24.40 -20.50 34.58
C SER A 491 24.35 -21.85 33.86
N ILE A 492 24.27 -21.79 32.53
CA ILE A 492 24.11 -22.99 31.69
C ILE A 492 25.42 -23.20 30.94
N PRO A 493 26.20 -24.23 31.30
CA PRO A 493 27.50 -24.51 30.67
C PRO A 493 27.34 -24.74 29.16
N GLY A 494 28.30 -24.25 28.38
CA GLY A 494 28.34 -24.47 26.92
C GLY A 494 27.27 -23.77 26.07
N ALA A 495 26.24 -23.18 26.68
CA ALA A 495 25.12 -22.60 25.95
C ALA A 495 25.34 -21.14 25.51
N GLY A 496 26.45 -20.52 25.87
CA GLY A 496 26.81 -19.17 25.48
C GLY A 496 27.70 -19.13 24.25
N ARG A 497 27.90 -17.92 23.70
CA ARG A 497 28.72 -17.70 22.51
C ARG A 497 30.16 -18.20 22.72
N GLY A 498 30.67 -19.03 21.81
CA GLY A 498 32.02 -19.62 21.89
C GLY A 498 32.17 -20.65 23.02
N GLY A 499 31.10 -21.38 23.38
CA GLY A 499 31.13 -22.42 24.41
C GLY A 499 31.21 -21.90 25.86
N ARG A 500 31.09 -20.59 26.06
CA ARG A 500 31.05 -20.00 27.41
C ARG A 500 29.73 -20.33 28.11
N PRO A 501 29.67 -20.29 29.46
CA PRO A 501 28.39 -20.39 30.14
C PRO A 501 27.43 -19.27 29.73
N TRP A 502 26.16 -19.61 29.51
CA TRP A 502 25.10 -18.64 29.32
C TRP A 502 24.51 -18.23 30.66
N THR A 503 24.64 -16.96 31.02
CA THR A 503 24.20 -16.39 32.29
C THR A 503 23.17 -15.31 32.10
N PRO A 504 21.89 -15.69 31.75
CA PRO A 504 20.81 -14.72 31.58
C PRO A 504 20.50 -14.01 32.91
N LYS A 505 19.89 -12.80 32.80
CA LYS A 505 19.47 -12.00 33.96
C LYS A 505 18.01 -11.62 33.86
N ASN A 506 17.33 -11.38 34.96
CA ASN A 506 16.04 -10.70 34.97
C ASN A 506 16.21 -9.26 34.51
N SER A 507 15.20 -8.72 33.80
CA SER A 507 15.26 -7.35 33.26
C SER A 507 15.31 -6.28 34.35
N ASP A 508 14.76 -6.57 35.54
CA ASP A 508 14.78 -5.72 36.73
C ASP A 508 16.01 -5.91 37.59
N GLY A 509 16.89 -6.89 37.25
CA GLY A 509 18.08 -7.24 38.01
C GLY A 509 17.82 -7.89 39.36
N ARG A 510 16.56 -8.22 39.69
CA ARG A 510 16.16 -8.80 40.99
C ARG A 510 15.76 -10.25 40.85
N TYR A 511 15.94 -10.99 41.93
CA TYR A 511 15.57 -12.40 42.07
C TYR A 511 14.69 -12.55 43.32
N ASP A 512 13.52 -13.18 43.13
CA ASP A 512 12.45 -13.21 44.12
C ASP A 512 12.33 -14.61 44.81
N GLY A 513 13.27 -15.54 44.53
CA GLY A 513 13.23 -16.92 45.06
C GLY A 513 12.02 -17.70 44.48
N PRO A 514 11.43 -18.64 45.26
CA PRO A 514 10.27 -19.40 44.80
C PRO A 514 9.02 -18.51 44.62
N ILE A 515 8.56 -18.38 43.40
CA ILE A 515 7.36 -17.59 43.02
C ILE A 515 6.40 -18.40 42.16
N THR A 516 5.13 -18.07 42.17
CA THR A 516 4.13 -18.74 41.34
C THR A 516 4.33 -18.45 39.86
N LEU A 517 3.94 -19.42 39.03
CA LEU A 517 3.87 -19.25 37.55
C LEU A 517 3.13 -17.96 37.16
N ARG A 518 2.00 -17.67 37.82
CA ARG A 518 1.24 -16.43 37.65
C ARG A 518 2.08 -15.18 37.89
N HIS A 519 2.73 -15.11 39.07
CA HIS A 519 3.55 -13.97 39.47
C HIS A 519 4.72 -13.77 38.49
N ALA A 520 5.35 -14.85 38.07
CA ALA A 520 6.47 -14.83 37.14
C ALA A 520 6.11 -14.24 35.78
N LEU A 521 4.95 -14.60 35.21
CA LEU A 521 4.49 -13.99 33.94
C LEU A 521 4.08 -12.54 34.15
N THR A 522 3.41 -12.23 35.29
CA THR A 522 2.99 -10.88 35.65
C THR A 522 4.18 -9.90 35.69
N LYS A 523 5.27 -10.32 36.33
CA LYS A 523 6.52 -9.55 36.44
C LYS A 523 7.49 -9.78 35.28
N SER A 524 7.15 -10.68 34.36
CA SER A 524 8.01 -11.02 33.19
C SER A 524 9.39 -11.57 33.55
N LYS A 525 9.49 -12.40 34.60
CA LYS A 525 10.73 -12.97 35.08
C LYS A 525 11.39 -13.92 34.07
N ASN A 526 12.66 -13.71 33.78
CA ASN A 526 13.40 -14.48 32.77
C ASN A 526 13.80 -15.85 33.29
N MET A 527 14.31 -15.90 34.52
CA MET A 527 14.83 -17.16 35.11
C MET A 527 13.74 -18.21 35.21
N VAL A 528 12.55 -17.80 35.65
CA VAL A 528 11.37 -18.67 35.71
C VAL A 528 10.95 -19.15 34.34
N SER A 529 10.91 -18.26 33.35
CA SER A 529 10.53 -18.64 31.97
C SER A 529 11.49 -19.69 31.38
N ILE A 530 12.80 -19.58 31.66
CA ILE A 530 13.79 -20.55 31.20
C ILE A 530 13.58 -21.91 31.92
N ARG A 531 13.34 -21.91 33.22
CA ARG A 531 13.05 -23.13 33.97
C ARG A 531 11.77 -23.81 33.52
N ILE A 532 10.73 -23.05 33.20
CA ILE A 532 9.51 -23.57 32.59
C ILE A 532 9.82 -24.27 31.26
N LEU A 533 10.60 -23.65 30.40
CA LEU A 533 10.99 -24.28 29.14
C LEU A 533 11.83 -25.53 29.32
N MET A 534 12.77 -25.53 30.30
CA MET A 534 13.53 -26.74 30.66
C MET A 534 12.60 -27.87 31.10
N ALA A 535 11.65 -27.59 31.97
CA ALA A 535 10.65 -28.56 32.44
C ALA A 535 9.67 -29.04 31.36
N ASN A 536 9.29 -28.14 30.47
CA ASN A 536 8.45 -28.49 29.31
C ASN A 536 9.20 -29.38 28.30
N GLY A 537 10.48 -29.15 28.11
CA GLY A 537 11.28 -29.61 26.98
C GLY A 537 11.17 -28.69 25.80
N VAL A 538 12.29 -28.44 25.12
CA VAL A 538 12.38 -27.51 23.96
C VAL A 538 11.54 -28.05 22.80
N ASP A 539 11.71 -29.31 22.43
CA ASP A 539 11.01 -29.94 21.28
C ASP A 539 9.50 -29.94 21.48
N TYR A 540 9.01 -30.31 22.66
CA TYR A 540 7.59 -30.24 22.97
C TYR A 540 7.06 -28.82 22.81
N THR A 541 7.79 -27.82 23.30
CA THR A 541 7.35 -26.43 23.21
C THR A 541 7.38 -25.93 21.77
N GLN A 542 8.38 -26.33 20.96
CA GLN A 542 8.38 -26.03 19.51
C GLN A 542 7.19 -26.65 18.76
N GLN A 543 6.81 -27.87 19.11
CA GLN A 543 5.60 -28.50 18.56
C GLN A 543 4.33 -27.77 19.04
N TYR A 544 4.30 -27.38 20.30
CA TYR A 544 3.12 -26.73 20.87
C TYR A 544 2.84 -25.36 20.27
N ILE A 545 3.87 -24.55 20.01
CA ILE A 545 3.69 -23.20 19.44
C ILE A 545 3.17 -23.21 17.99
N GLN A 546 3.29 -24.31 17.25
CA GLN A 546 2.70 -24.45 15.91
C GLN A 546 1.16 -24.31 15.93
N LYS A 547 0.53 -24.67 17.07
CA LYS A 547 -0.90 -24.49 17.28
C LYS A 547 -1.34 -23.03 17.16
N PHE A 548 -0.44 -22.10 17.44
CA PHE A 548 -0.63 -20.66 17.30
C PHE A 548 -0.21 -20.10 15.94
N GLY A 549 0.23 -20.95 15.00
CA GLY A 549 0.67 -20.55 13.68
C GLY A 549 2.16 -20.22 13.54
N PHE A 550 2.95 -20.40 14.61
CA PHE A 550 4.40 -20.19 14.52
C PHE A 550 5.09 -21.32 13.78
N LYS A 551 6.02 -20.95 12.89
CA LYS A 551 6.87 -21.92 12.19
C LYS A 551 8.07 -22.26 13.10
N PRO A 552 8.38 -23.56 13.39
CA PRO A 552 9.52 -23.95 14.22
C PRO A 552 10.86 -23.37 13.74
N SER A 553 11.05 -23.29 12.41
CA SER A 553 12.27 -22.74 11.80
C SER A 553 12.56 -21.28 12.18
N ASN A 554 11.55 -20.53 12.60
CA ASN A 554 11.68 -19.13 13.00
C ASN A 554 11.98 -18.97 14.50
N HIS A 555 11.99 -20.08 15.26
CA HIS A 555 12.19 -20.07 16.72
C HIS A 555 13.30 -21.04 17.08
N PRO A 556 14.34 -20.61 17.82
CA PRO A 556 15.49 -21.44 18.08
C PRO A 556 15.15 -22.66 18.95
N ALA A 557 15.68 -23.85 18.58
CA ALA A 557 15.54 -25.09 19.33
C ALA A 557 16.47 -25.12 20.55
N ASN A 558 16.44 -24.08 21.40
CA ASN A 558 17.21 -23.96 22.60
C ASN A 558 16.52 -23.08 23.65
N LEU A 559 17.12 -22.98 24.83
CA LEU A 559 16.53 -22.30 25.99
C LEU A 559 16.29 -20.78 25.80
N SER A 560 16.94 -20.13 24.81
CA SER A 560 16.68 -18.72 24.50
C SER A 560 15.28 -18.49 23.94
N MET A 561 14.62 -19.55 23.42
CA MET A 561 13.22 -19.49 22.98
C MET A 561 12.29 -19.03 24.11
N ALA A 562 12.57 -19.37 25.37
CA ALA A 562 11.80 -18.91 26.53
C ALA A 562 11.74 -17.39 26.67
N LEU A 563 12.72 -16.70 26.10
CA LEU A 563 12.84 -15.24 26.14
C LEU A 563 12.39 -14.57 24.82
N GLY A 564 11.86 -15.35 23.89
CA GLY A 564 11.39 -14.86 22.59
C GLY A 564 12.55 -14.47 21.65
N ALA A 565 13.62 -15.28 21.62
CA ALA A 565 14.74 -15.08 20.69
C ALA A 565 14.41 -15.42 19.23
N GLY A 566 13.25 -16.01 18.93
CA GLY A 566 12.74 -16.24 17.58
C GLY A 566 12.31 -14.97 16.89
N SER A 567 11.76 -15.12 15.69
CA SER A 567 11.26 -14.00 14.87
C SER A 567 9.80 -14.19 14.47
N SER A 568 9.03 -13.12 14.55
CA SER A 568 7.61 -13.08 14.19
C SER A 568 7.23 -11.73 13.60
N THR A 569 6.21 -11.70 12.75
CA THR A 569 5.61 -10.44 12.30
C THR A 569 4.57 -9.93 13.28
N PRO A 570 4.24 -8.62 13.28
CA PRO A 570 3.13 -8.08 14.07
C PRO A 570 1.79 -8.75 13.78
N LEU A 571 1.49 -9.08 12.53
CA LEU A 571 0.29 -9.80 12.13
C LEU A 571 0.26 -11.20 12.76
N GLN A 572 1.33 -11.96 12.64
CA GLN A 572 1.43 -13.29 13.25
C GLN A 572 1.29 -13.26 14.78
N MET A 573 1.84 -12.24 15.43
CA MET A 573 1.65 -12.06 16.88
C MET A 573 0.20 -11.74 17.25
N ALA A 574 -0.50 -10.94 16.44
CA ALA A 574 -1.93 -10.65 16.65
C ALA A 574 -2.78 -11.92 16.47
N GLU A 575 -2.57 -12.71 15.42
CA GLU A 575 -3.24 -14.00 15.19
C GLU A 575 -3.00 -14.98 16.35
N ALA A 576 -1.75 -15.10 16.79
CA ALA A 576 -1.40 -16.00 17.88
C ALA A 576 -2.06 -15.60 19.21
N TYR A 577 -2.18 -14.31 19.51
CA TYR A 577 -2.87 -13.85 20.72
C TYR A 577 -4.39 -13.93 20.59
N ALA A 578 -4.94 -13.89 19.39
CA ALA A 578 -6.37 -14.11 19.17
C ALA A 578 -6.81 -15.47 19.72
N VAL A 579 -5.95 -16.50 19.64
CA VAL A 579 -6.22 -17.82 20.22
C VAL A 579 -6.50 -17.75 21.73
N PHE A 580 -5.78 -16.90 22.46
CA PHE A 580 -6.09 -16.70 23.88
C PHE A 580 -7.37 -15.88 24.10
N ALA A 581 -7.61 -14.92 23.21
CA ALA A 581 -8.74 -13.99 23.37
C ALA A 581 -10.12 -14.62 23.05
N ASN A 582 -10.13 -15.65 22.17
CA ASN A 582 -11.38 -16.25 21.68
C ASN A 582 -11.70 -17.64 22.27
N GLY A 583 -10.93 -18.10 23.30
CA GLY A 583 -11.19 -19.39 23.96
C GLY A 583 -10.49 -20.58 23.31
N GLY A 584 -9.42 -20.36 22.55
CA GLY A 584 -8.55 -21.43 22.05
C GLY A 584 -8.73 -21.77 20.58
N TYR A 585 -9.45 -20.96 19.82
CA TYR A 585 -9.67 -21.19 18.38
C TYR A 585 -8.65 -20.45 17.52
N LYS A 586 -8.18 -21.09 16.46
CA LYS A 586 -7.29 -20.48 15.48
C LYS A 586 -8.11 -19.88 14.36
N VAL A 587 -8.03 -18.56 14.22
CA VAL A 587 -8.56 -17.79 13.10
C VAL A 587 -7.41 -17.27 12.25
N SER A 588 -7.67 -16.95 10.98
CA SER A 588 -6.69 -16.37 10.07
C SER A 588 -7.07 -14.93 9.75
N ALA A 589 -6.08 -14.06 9.71
CA ALA A 589 -6.29 -12.67 9.34
C ALA A 589 -6.62 -12.53 7.85
N TYR A 590 -7.58 -11.66 7.52
CA TYR A 590 -7.94 -11.33 6.14
C TYR A 590 -8.31 -9.85 6.02
N VAL A 591 -8.09 -9.30 4.83
CA VAL A 591 -8.36 -7.89 4.51
C VAL A 591 -9.48 -7.71 3.49
N ILE A 592 -9.70 -8.66 2.59
CA ILE A 592 -10.75 -8.60 1.57
C ILE A 592 -12.03 -9.21 2.14
N ASP A 593 -13.13 -8.44 2.15
CA ASP A 593 -14.47 -8.93 2.53
C ASP A 593 -15.28 -9.36 1.30
N LYS A 594 -15.32 -8.48 0.26
CA LYS A 594 -16.13 -8.72 -0.95
C LYS A 594 -15.42 -8.20 -2.19
N ILE A 595 -15.68 -8.89 -3.30
CA ILE A 595 -15.23 -8.49 -4.63
C ILE A 595 -16.45 -8.40 -5.54
N TYR A 596 -16.60 -7.23 -6.21
CA TYR A 596 -17.59 -7.00 -7.24
C TYR A 596 -16.91 -6.80 -8.59
N ASP A 597 -17.62 -7.09 -9.67
CA ASP A 597 -17.16 -6.72 -11.02
C ASP A 597 -17.49 -5.25 -11.36
N SER A 598 -17.14 -4.86 -12.58
CA SER A 598 -17.41 -3.51 -13.10
C SER A 598 -18.89 -3.14 -13.20
N GLN A 599 -19.79 -4.13 -13.19
CA GLN A 599 -21.25 -3.98 -13.25
C GLN A 599 -21.93 -4.11 -11.88
N ASP A 600 -21.15 -4.01 -10.79
CA ASP A 600 -21.61 -4.13 -9.40
C ASP A 600 -22.24 -5.50 -9.05
N ARG A 601 -21.90 -6.56 -9.79
CA ARG A 601 -22.33 -7.92 -9.44
C ARG A 601 -21.32 -8.53 -8.48
N LEU A 602 -21.79 -9.11 -7.39
CA LEU A 602 -20.96 -9.81 -6.41
C LEU A 602 -20.29 -11.02 -7.06
N LYS A 603 -18.97 -11.06 -7.06
CA LYS A 603 -18.15 -12.15 -7.60
C LYS A 603 -17.65 -13.10 -6.51
N ALA A 604 -17.23 -12.55 -5.38
CA ALA A 604 -16.76 -13.35 -4.26
C ALA A 604 -17.03 -12.63 -2.93
N GLN A 605 -17.23 -13.42 -1.89
CA GLN A 605 -17.36 -12.93 -0.52
C GLN A 605 -16.60 -13.86 0.41
N MET A 606 -15.83 -13.27 1.33
CA MET A 606 -15.06 -14.00 2.33
C MET A 606 -15.96 -14.88 3.19
N GLN A 607 -15.55 -16.11 3.38
CA GLN A 607 -16.13 -17.08 4.32
C GLN A 607 -15.09 -17.34 5.42
N PRO A 608 -15.04 -16.53 6.49
CA PRO A 608 -13.96 -16.63 7.46
C PRO A 608 -14.12 -17.87 8.35
N LEU A 609 -13.00 -18.31 8.90
CA LEU A 609 -13.02 -19.21 10.04
C LEU A 609 -13.52 -18.46 11.27
N VAL A 610 -14.64 -18.91 11.85
CA VAL A 610 -15.30 -18.24 12.96
C VAL A 610 -15.09 -19.03 14.25
N ALA A 611 -14.52 -18.40 15.28
CA ALA A 611 -14.28 -19.02 16.57
C ALA A 611 -15.61 -19.46 17.23
N GLY A 612 -15.66 -20.72 17.64
CA GLY A 612 -16.84 -21.35 18.21
C GLY A 612 -17.84 -21.89 17.19
N GLU A 613 -17.57 -21.77 15.89
CA GLU A 613 -18.40 -22.29 14.80
C GLU A 613 -17.59 -23.30 13.94
N ASN A 614 -16.77 -22.81 13.01
CA ASN A 614 -16.00 -23.61 12.06
C ASN A 614 -14.48 -23.50 12.22
N ALA A 615 -13.97 -22.58 13.05
CA ALA A 615 -12.54 -22.45 13.33
C ALA A 615 -12.06 -23.63 14.19
N PRO A 616 -10.85 -24.19 13.91
CA PRO A 616 -10.30 -25.28 14.69
C PRO A 616 -9.95 -24.81 16.11
N GLN A 617 -10.38 -25.54 17.12
CA GLN A 617 -9.95 -25.34 18.50
C GLN A 617 -8.57 -25.97 18.70
N VAL A 618 -7.54 -25.18 18.87
CA VAL A 618 -6.13 -25.63 18.89
C VAL A 618 -5.55 -25.77 20.30
N ILE A 619 -6.15 -25.10 21.29
CA ILE A 619 -5.83 -25.27 22.71
C ILE A 619 -7.11 -25.42 23.52
N ASP A 620 -6.99 -26.06 24.70
CA ASP A 620 -8.08 -26.22 25.64
C ASP A 620 -8.62 -24.83 26.08
N PRO A 621 -9.94 -24.58 26.05
CA PRO A 621 -10.53 -23.30 26.44
C PRO A 621 -10.21 -22.91 27.88
N ARG A 622 -9.99 -23.91 28.76
CA ARG A 622 -9.55 -23.70 30.15
C ARG A 622 -8.12 -23.15 30.21
N ASN A 623 -7.23 -23.62 29.31
CA ASN A 623 -5.89 -23.07 29.16
C ASN A 623 -5.96 -21.61 28.70
N ALA A 624 -6.71 -21.32 27.65
CA ALA A 624 -6.92 -19.96 27.14
C ALA A 624 -7.45 -19.03 28.25
N TYR A 625 -8.42 -19.46 29.04
CA TYR A 625 -9.00 -18.70 30.14
C TYR A 625 -7.99 -18.44 31.29
N ILE A 626 -7.23 -19.45 31.73
CA ILE A 626 -6.18 -19.27 32.74
C ILE A 626 -5.13 -18.27 32.23
N MET A 627 -4.66 -18.42 30.99
CA MET A 627 -3.74 -17.47 30.38
C MET A 627 -4.30 -16.05 30.29
N TYR A 628 -5.58 -15.89 29.91
CA TYR A 628 -6.27 -14.60 29.95
C TYR A 628 -6.22 -13.99 31.35
N LYS A 629 -6.54 -14.76 32.40
CA LYS A 629 -6.51 -14.28 33.79
C LYS A 629 -5.10 -13.86 34.23
N ILE A 630 -4.05 -14.61 33.89
CA ILE A 630 -2.67 -14.25 34.18
C ILE A 630 -2.26 -12.98 33.41
N MET A 631 -2.64 -12.85 32.13
CA MET A 631 -2.34 -11.65 31.33
C MET A 631 -3.17 -10.42 31.76
N GLN A 632 -4.33 -10.59 32.41
CA GLN A 632 -5.02 -9.48 33.10
C GLN A 632 -4.16 -8.95 34.26
N ASP A 633 -3.46 -9.81 34.99
CA ASP A 633 -2.57 -9.39 36.10
C ASP A 633 -1.32 -8.67 35.59
N VAL A 634 -0.85 -8.96 34.38
CA VAL A 634 0.20 -8.14 33.72
C VAL A 634 -0.25 -6.69 33.56
N VAL A 635 -1.54 -6.48 33.25
CA VAL A 635 -2.16 -5.14 33.17
C VAL A 635 -2.38 -4.53 34.55
N LYS A 636 -2.90 -5.31 35.51
CA LYS A 636 -3.24 -4.79 36.84
C LYS A 636 -2.04 -4.51 37.71
N TYR A 637 -1.08 -5.43 37.75
CA TYR A 637 0.01 -5.45 38.74
C TYR A 637 1.40 -5.52 38.10
N GLY A 638 1.46 -5.73 36.76
CA GLY A 638 2.70 -6.05 36.06
C GLY A 638 3.21 -4.91 35.18
N THR A 639 3.84 -5.29 34.08
CA THR A 639 4.58 -4.40 33.18
C THR A 639 3.72 -3.56 32.26
N ALA A 640 2.40 -3.84 32.23
CA ALA A 640 1.44 -3.15 31.34
C ALA A 640 0.43 -2.25 32.07
N ARG A 641 0.75 -1.77 33.28
CA ARG A 641 -0.15 -0.91 34.09
C ARG A 641 -0.66 0.34 33.37
N GLY A 642 0.06 0.85 32.38
CA GLY A 642 -0.41 1.98 31.56
C GLY A 642 -1.76 1.74 30.88
N ALA A 643 -2.11 0.47 30.60
CA ALA A 643 -3.42 0.11 30.03
C ALA A 643 -4.61 0.35 30.98
N LEU A 644 -4.37 0.48 32.29
CA LEU A 644 -5.41 0.86 33.27
C LEU A 644 -6.06 2.21 32.97
N SER A 645 -5.37 3.08 32.23
CA SER A 645 -5.93 4.36 31.78
C SER A 645 -7.14 4.24 30.85
N LEU A 646 -7.46 3.02 30.38
CA LEU A 646 -8.70 2.73 29.64
C LEU A 646 -9.93 2.61 30.56
N GLY A 647 -9.74 2.45 31.89
CA GLY A 647 -10.84 2.28 32.83
C GLY A 647 -11.60 0.95 32.69
N ARG A 648 -10.96 -0.09 32.11
CA ARG A 648 -11.59 -1.37 31.78
C ARG A 648 -10.98 -2.54 32.56
N SER A 649 -11.83 -3.51 32.94
CA SER A 649 -11.44 -4.70 33.66
C SER A 649 -11.20 -5.94 32.79
N ASP A 650 -11.60 -5.89 31.52
CA ASP A 650 -11.53 -7.00 30.57
C ASP A 650 -10.24 -7.06 29.74
N ILE A 651 -9.33 -6.15 29.95
CA ILE A 651 -8.07 -6.06 29.20
C ILE A 651 -7.03 -7.06 29.72
N ALA A 652 -6.42 -7.79 28.80
CA ALA A 652 -5.26 -8.65 29.02
C ALA A 652 -4.15 -8.34 28.00
N GLY A 653 -2.90 -8.64 28.31
CA GLY A 653 -1.81 -8.42 27.36
C GLY A 653 -0.44 -8.66 27.94
N LYS A 654 0.59 -8.52 27.09
CA LYS A 654 1.98 -8.74 27.46
C LYS A 654 2.91 -7.76 26.76
N THR A 655 3.80 -7.15 27.50
CA THR A 655 4.91 -6.35 26.97
C THR A 655 6.04 -7.25 26.46
N GLY A 656 6.67 -6.83 25.38
CA GLY A 656 7.90 -7.40 24.87
C GLY A 656 9.00 -6.34 24.78
N THR A 657 10.21 -6.74 25.12
CA THR A 657 11.41 -5.91 24.95
C THR A 657 12.57 -6.86 24.69
N THR A 658 13.36 -6.60 23.66
CA THR A 658 14.54 -7.37 23.35
C THR A 658 15.77 -6.82 24.07
N ASN A 659 16.85 -7.60 24.08
CA ASN A 659 18.13 -7.15 24.61
C ASN A 659 18.55 -5.83 23.97
N ASP A 660 19.16 -4.95 24.75
CA ASP A 660 19.58 -3.61 24.37
C ASP A 660 18.45 -2.68 23.91
N ASN A 661 17.17 -3.03 24.18
CA ASN A 661 15.99 -2.27 23.79
C ASN A 661 15.95 -1.97 22.28
N LYS A 662 16.25 -2.98 21.44
CA LYS A 662 16.22 -2.85 19.97
C LYS A 662 14.81 -2.92 19.40
N ASP A 663 13.98 -3.77 20.02
CA ASP A 663 12.57 -3.98 19.64
C ASP A 663 11.69 -3.86 20.88
N ALA A 664 10.62 -3.09 20.74
CA ALA A 664 9.60 -2.90 21.77
C ALA A 664 8.24 -3.36 21.25
N TRP A 665 7.56 -4.19 22.06
CA TRP A 665 6.28 -4.77 21.72
C TRP A 665 5.26 -4.58 22.83
N PHE A 666 4.03 -4.44 22.42
CA PHE A 666 2.88 -4.71 23.28
C PHE A 666 1.82 -5.45 22.47
N VAL A 667 1.39 -6.60 22.94
CA VAL A 667 0.27 -7.33 22.38
C VAL A 667 -0.78 -7.46 23.47
N GLY A 668 -1.93 -6.88 23.24
CA GLY A 668 -3.02 -6.87 24.21
C GLY A 668 -4.37 -7.06 23.53
N PHE A 669 -5.34 -7.50 24.30
CA PHE A 669 -6.66 -7.87 23.80
C PHE A 669 -7.74 -7.75 24.88
N ASN A 670 -8.98 -7.73 24.43
CA ASN A 670 -10.18 -8.13 25.17
C ASN A 670 -10.90 -9.23 24.37
N PRO A 671 -12.05 -9.74 24.79
CA PRO A 671 -12.78 -10.79 24.07
C PRO A 671 -13.28 -10.41 22.66
N ASP A 672 -13.21 -9.13 22.24
CA ASP A 672 -13.68 -8.67 20.93
C ASP A 672 -12.55 -8.38 19.95
N ILE A 673 -11.42 -7.85 20.44
CA ILE A 673 -10.35 -7.33 19.59
C ILE A 673 -8.98 -7.61 20.20
N VAL A 674 -8.05 -8.03 19.35
CA VAL A 674 -6.63 -8.15 19.66
C VAL A 674 -5.84 -7.12 18.88
N THR A 675 -4.86 -6.47 19.54
CA THR A 675 -4.00 -5.49 18.87
C THR A 675 -2.53 -5.76 19.23
N ALA A 676 -1.69 -5.89 18.20
CA ALA A 676 -0.24 -6.00 18.32
C ALA A 676 0.42 -4.70 17.86
N VAL A 677 1.31 -4.16 18.69
CA VAL A 677 2.14 -2.98 18.37
C VAL A 677 3.60 -3.36 18.46
N PHE A 678 4.33 -3.05 17.41
CA PHE A 678 5.78 -3.18 17.30
C PHE A 678 6.40 -1.81 17.07
N ILE A 679 7.54 -1.51 17.73
CA ILE A 679 8.37 -0.33 17.50
C ILE A 679 9.84 -0.72 17.54
N GLY A 680 10.60 -0.27 16.52
CA GLY A 680 12.04 -0.54 16.39
C GLY A 680 12.63 0.14 15.17
N PHE A 681 13.95 0.20 15.08
CA PHE A 681 14.62 0.67 13.87
C PHE A 681 14.67 -0.44 12.83
N ASP A 682 14.59 -0.10 11.54
CA ASP A 682 14.72 -1.06 10.43
C ASP A 682 16.06 -1.81 10.50
N LYS A 683 17.15 -1.08 10.69
CA LYS A 683 18.44 -1.65 11.08
C LYS A 683 18.48 -1.71 12.61
N PRO A 684 18.44 -2.91 13.23
CA PRO A 684 18.31 -3.06 14.68
C PRO A 684 19.41 -2.34 15.45
N ARG A 685 19.03 -1.34 16.24
CA ARG A 685 19.91 -0.61 17.17
C ARG A 685 19.12 -0.22 18.42
N SER A 686 19.82 0.08 19.50
CA SER A 686 19.19 0.44 20.77
C SER A 686 18.35 1.72 20.65
N MET A 687 17.17 1.69 21.24
CA MET A 687 16.31 2.87 21.48
C MET A 687 16.62 3.56 22.82
N GLY A 688 17.67 3.12 23.51
CA GLY A 688 18.06 3.65 24.82
C GLY A 688 17.03 3.32 25.92
N ARG A 689 17.05 4.12 26.99
CA ARG A 689 16.22 3.90 28.18
C ARG A 689 14.70 4.05 27.93
N ALA A 690 14.29 4.73 26.87
CA ALA A 690 12.89 4.90 26.53
C ALA A 690 12.30 3.70 25.74
N GLY A 691 13.14 2.79 25.24
CA GLY A 691 12.76 1.73 24.29
C GLY A 691 12.13 0.48 24.90
N TYR A 692 11.38 0.58 26.00
CA TYR A 692 10.64 -0.55 26.57
C TYR A 692 9.23 -0.67 25.98
N GLY A 693 8.75 -1.89 25.83
CA GLY A 693 7.38 -2.15 25.35
C GLY A 693 6.31 -1.41 26.15
N GLY A 694 6.47 -1.33 27.47
CA GLY A 694 5.53 -0.59 28.36
C GLY A 694 5.59 0.92 28.22
N THR A 695 6.68 1.51 27.69
CA THR A 695 6.89 2.95 27.58
C THR A 695 6.66 3.50 26.19
N ILE A 696 6.89 2.72 25.13
CA ILE A 696 6.76 3.22 23.74
C ILE A 696 5.69 2.49 22.93
N ALA A 697 5.51 1.16 23.06
CA ALA A 697 4.51 0.40 22.32
C ALA A 697 3.12 0.44 22.98
N LEU A 698 3.06 0.30 24.31
CA LEU A 698 1.81 0.33 25.07
C LEU A 698 1.00 1.64 24.92
N PRO A 699 1.60 2.85 24.90
CA PRO A 699 0.82 4.08 24.68
C PRO A 699 0.13 4.13 23.32
N VAL A 700 0.75 3.61 22.25
CA VAL A 700 0.13 3.51 20.91
C VAL A 700 -1.08 2.58 20.98
N TRP A 701 -0.91 1.42 21.61
CA TRP A 701 -1.98 0.46 21.83
C TRP A 701 -3.14 1.06 22.61
N VAL A 702 -2.86 1.77 23.71
CA VAL A 702 -3.89 2.42 24.55
C VAL A 702 -4.66 3.48 23.77
N GLU A 703 -3.99 4.30 22.97
CA GLU A 703 -4.63 5.35 22.17
C GLU A 703 -5.58 4.73 21.13
N TYR A 704 -5.16 3.70 20.42
CA TYR A 704 -6.00 2.96 19.49
C TYR A 704 -7.17 2.26 20.18
N MET A 705 -6.92 1.49 21.25
CA MET A 705 -7.95 0.71 21.93
C MET A 705 -8.98 1.58 22.62
N ARG A 706 -8.65 2.78 23.03
CA ARG A 706 -9.63 3.76 23.55
C ARG A 706 -10.72 4.07 22.53
N HIS A 707 -10.35 4.14 21.26
CA HIS A 707 -11.30 4.28 20.16
C HIS A 707 -12.03 2.95 19.88
N ALA A 708 -11.30 1.86 19.69
CA ALA A 708 -11.84 0.58 19.27
C ALA A 708 -12.86 -0.01 20.28
N LEU A 709 -12.74 0.37 21.55
CA LEU A 709 -13.61 -0.07 22.64
C LEU A 709 -14.61 1.01 23.09
N LYS A 710 -14.67 2.15 22.40
CA LYS A 710 -15.64 3.21 22.72
C LYS A 710 -17.06 2.70 22.56
N GLY A 711 -17.88 2.90 23.61
CA GLY A 711 -19.28 2.46 23.62
C GLY A 711 -19.49 0.95 23.80
N LYS A 712 -18.41 0.15 23.90
CA LYS A 712 -18.50 -1.28 24.17
C LYS A 712 -18.45 -1.56 25.67
N GLU A 713 -19.31 -2.45 26.12
CA GLU A 713 -19.34 -2.89 27.52
C GLU A 713 -18.06 -3.64 27.89
N SER A 714 -17.58 -3.46 29.12
CA SER A 714 -16.42 -4.20 29.64
C SER A 714 -16.87 -5.59 30.13
N LYS A 715 -16.81 -6.55 29.20
CA LYS A 715 -17.16 -7.96 29.44
C LYS A 715 -15.92 -8.83 29.34
N GLY A 716 -15.57 -9.51 30.46
CA GLY A 716 -14.50 -10.54 30.43
C GLY A 716 -14.96 -11.83 29.76
N MET A 717 -14.01 -12.71 29.52
CA MET A 717 -14.29 -14.06 29.00
C MET A 717 -15.16 -14.83 30.02
N LYS A 718 -16.08 -15.65 29.51
CA LYS A 718 -16.85 -16.59 30.34
C LYS A 718 -15.95 -17.68 30.88
N VAL A 719 -16.19 -18.09 32.13
CA VAL A 719 -15.42 -19.22 32.70
C VAL A 719 -15.84 -20.52 32.00
N PRO A 720 -14.87 -21.24 31.39
CA PRO A 720 -15.20 -22.52 30.75
C PRO A 720 -15.58 -23.58 31.76
N THR A 721 -16.41 -24.53 31.33
CA THR A 721 -16.72 -25.73 32.15
C THR A 721 -15.46 -26.54 32.46
N GLY A 722 -15.40 -27.17 33.61
CA GLY A 722 -14.25 -28.00 34.02
C GLY A 722 -13.12 -27.20 34.67
N LEU A 723 -13.34 -25.94 35.04
CA LEU A 723 -12.49 -25.17 35.94
C LEU A 723 -13.08 -25.08 37.33
N VAL A 724 -12.24 -25.15 38.37
CA VAL A 724 -12.60 -24.88 39.78
C VAL A 724 -11.71 -23.76 40.32
N LEU A 725 -12.28 -22.85 41.10
CA LEU A 725 -11.55 -21.76 41.75
C LEU A 725 -11.21 -22.16 43.19
N ARG A 726 -9.91 -22.13 43.56
CA ARG A 726 -9.43 -22.41 44.92
C ARG A 726 -8.30 -21.45 45.26
N GLY A 727 -8.33 -20.85 46.44
CA GLY A 727 -7.27 -19.93 46.87
C GLY A 727 -7.01 -18.76 45.92
N GLY A 728 -8.02 -18.35 45.13
CA GLY A 728 -7.88 -17.30 44.11
C GLY A 728 -7.35 -17.78 42.75
N GLU A 729 -7.04 -19.07 42.59
CA GLU A 729 -6.53 -19.66 41.36
C GLU A 729 -7.49 -20.64 40.71
N TYR A 730 -7.44 -20.72 39.38
CA TYR A 730 -8.21 -21.66 38.58
C TYR A 730 -7.43 -22.93 38.31
N PHE A 731 -8.06 -24.08 38.61
CA PHE A 731 -7.51 -25.42 38.37
C PHE A 731 -8.43 -26.22 37.44
N TYR A 732 -7.85 -27.14 36.70
CA TYR A 732 -8.63 -28.15 35.98
C TYR A 732 -9.30 -29.08 36.99
N LYS A 733 -10.59 -29.35 36.82
CA LYS A 733 -11.37 -30.18 37.78
C LYS A 733 -10.74 -31.57 38.00
N GLU A 734 -10.22 -32.17 36.94
CA GLU A 734 -9.58 -33.49 36.95
C GLU A 734 -8.13 -33.49 37.50
N ARG A 735 -7.52 -32.31 37.61
CA ARG A 735 -6.11 -32.17 38.08
C ARG A 735 -6.06 -31.54 39.48
N GLN A 736 -6.99 -31.88 40.34
CA GLN A 736 -7.02 -31.40 41.72
C GLN A 736 -5.96 -32.16 42.52
N THR A 737 -4.68 -31.78 42.41
CA THR A 737 -3.69 -32.25 43.36
C THR A 737 -3.90 -31.57 44.72
N THR A 738 -3.77 -32.31 45.80
CA THR A 738 -3.80 -31.83 47.19
C THR A 738 -2.65 -30.92 47.54
N ASP A 739 -1.57 -30.92 46.69
CA ASP A 739 -0.40 -30.06 46.88
C ASP A 739 -0.32 -29.02 45.72
N PRO A 740 -0.61 -27.72 45.98
CA PRO A 740 -0.46 -26.66 45.01
C PRO A 740 1.01 -26.32 44.69
N SER A 741 1.98 -26.89 45.43
CA SER A 741 3.40 -26.56 45.34
C SER A 741 4.21 -27.64 44.63
N ILE A 742 3.97 -27.82 43.30
CA ILE A 742 4.98 -28.51 42.49
C ILE A 742 6.19 -27.58 42.39
N ARG A 743 7.26 -27.90 43.09
CA ARG A 743 8.49 -27.11 43.10
C ARG A 743 9.43 -27.56 41.99
N ILE A 744 9.80 -26.66 41.11
CA ILE A 744 10.82 -26.89 40.07
C ILE A 744 12.12 -26.27 40.55
N ASP A 745 13.01 -27.11 41.08
CA ASP A 745 14.38 -26.77 41.51
C ASP A 745 15.42 -27.11 40.44
N ASN A 746 16.61 -26.51 40.54
CA ASN A 746 17.72 -26.68 39.58
C ASN A 746 18.35 -28.12 39.56
N THR A 747 17.97 -29.00 40.49
CA THR A 747 18.69 -30.23 40.76
C THR A 747 18.12 -31.49 40.12
N SER A 748 17.05 -31.41 39.35
CA SER A 748 16.43 -32.61 38.78
C SER A 748 16.46 -32.65 37.24
N SER A 749 17.63 -32.52 36.65
CA SER A 749 17.81 -32.92 35.25
C SER A 749 18.82 -34.09 35.15
N ARG A 750 18.58 -35.17 35.89
CA ARG A 750 19.02 -36.49 35.48
C ARG A 750 17.77 -37.30 35.10
N PRO A 751 17.68 -37.83 33.87
CA PRO A 751 16.69 -38.87 33.62
C PRO A 751 16.98 -40.05 34.52
N ALA A 752 15.97 -40.55 35.20
CA ALA A 752 16.10 -41.82 35.91
C ALA A 752 16.44 -42.92 34.87
N ASN A 753 17.70 -43.34 34.87
CA ASN A 753 18.08 -44.58 34.23
C ASN A 753 17.52 -45.69 35.09
N GLU A 754 16.56 -46.40 34.58
CA GLU A 754 16.28 -47.74 35.06
C GLU A 754 17.52 -48.65 34.84
N ASN A 755 18.04 -49.13 35.95
CA ASN A 755 19.05 -50.16 35.93
C ASN A 755 18.58 -51.43 35.24
N THR A 756 19.28 -51.85 34.24
CA THR A 756 19.56 -53.28 34.03
C THR A 756 21.03 -53.48 33.75
N ASP A 757 21.57 -54.23 34.63
CA ASP A 757 22.93 -54.73 34.78
C ASP A 757 23.34 -55.63 33.61
N THR A 758 24.63 -55.65 33.34
CA THR A 758 25.53 -56.68 32.87
C THR A 758 26.37 -56.37 31.62
N GLY A 759 27.67 -56.37 31.82
CA GLY A 759 28.67 -56.87 30.86
C GLY A 759 29.54 -55.84 30.16
N SER A 760 30.70 -55.56 30.72
CA SER A 760 31.96 -55.18 30.05
C SER A 760 32.63 -56.42 29.43
N PRO A 761 33.71 -56.38 28.66
CA PRO A 761 34.36 -55.26 27.95
C PRO A 761 34.77 -55.64 26.49
N THR A 762 35.25 -54.73 25.72
CA THR A 762 36.55 -54.75 25.01
C THR A 762 36.76 -53.59 24.05
N GLN A 763 37.97 -53.11 24.07
CA GLN A 763 38.60 -52.13 23.18
C GLN A 763 38.57 -52.54 21.71
N THR A 764 38.54 -51.62 20.79
CA THR A 764 39.58 -51.43 19.75
C THR A 764 39.48 -50.06 19.08
N ASP A 765 40.67 -49.58 18.77
CA ASP A 765 41.13 -48.32 18.22
C ASP A 765 40.69 -48.00 16.80
N GLN A 766 40.93 -46.74 16.51
CA GLN A 766 41.30 -46.12 15.19
C GLN A 766 40.10 -45.83 14.24
N ASP A 767 40.01 -44.75 13.55
CA ASP A 767 40.99 -43.90 12.90
C ASP A 767 40.35 -42.56 12.40
N ASN A 768 41.22 -41.62 12.15
CA ASN A 768 41.11 -40.28 11.63
C ASN A 768 40.17 -40.02 10.42
N GLY A 769 39.64 -38.82 10.37
CA GLY A 769 39.09 -38.25 9.17
C GLY A 769 38.62 -36.79 9.28
N GLU A 770 39.58 -35.87 9.32
CA GLU A 770 39.34 -34.44 9.08
C GLU A 770 38.72 -34.24 7.67
N GLN A 771 37.60 -33.53 7.62
CA GLN A 771 37.18 -32.87 6.38
C GLN A 771 36.85 -31.40 6.61
N GLU A 772 37.70 -30.54 6.07
CA GLU A 772 37.52 -29.11 5.85
C GLU A 772 36.28 -28.81 5.06
N LEU A 773 35.43 -27.92 5.56
CA LEU A 773 34.34 -27.29 4.80
C LEU A 773 34.84 -26.00 4.17
N LYS A 774 35.00 -26.03 2.86
CA LYS A 774 35.23 -24.83 2.01
C LYS A 774 33.95 -23.99 1.87
N PRO A 775 34.06 -22.67 1.70
CA PRO A 775 32.92 -21.77 1.56
C PRO A 775 32.30 -21.87 0.16
N ILE A 776 30.97 -21.91 0.13
CA ILE A 776 30.18 -21.90 -1.12
C ILE A 776 30.03 -20.47 -1.60
N ASN A 777 30.50 -20.23 -2.84
CA ASN A 777 30.37 -19.00 -3.60
C ASN A 777 28.92 -18.72 -4.00
N ARG A 778 28.60 -17.42 -4.04
CA ARG A 778 27.41 -16.86 -4.67
C ARG A 778 27.29 -17.33 -6.12
N VAL A 779 26.13 -17.82 -6.50
CA VAL A 779 25.68 -17.91 -7.89
C VAL A 779 24.52 -16.93 -8.06
N THR A 780 24.76 -15.91 -8.89
CA THR A 780 23.76 -15.06 -9.47
C THR A 780 23.24 -15.76 -10.73
N GLU A 781 22.02 -16.20 -10.73
CA GLU A 781 21.29 -16.52 -11.97
C GLU A 781 20.12 -15.57 -12.15
N GLU A 782 20.25 -14.70 -13.13
CA GLU A 782 19.13 -13.99 -13.75
C GLU A 782 18.31 -15.00 -14.54
N THR A 783 17.10 -15.27 -14.11
CA THR A 783 16.13 -16.04 -14.90
C THR A 783 15.25 -15.07 -15.68
N GLU A 784 15.44 -15.05 -17.00
CA GLU A 784 14.50 -14.45 -17.96
C GLU A 784 13.09 -15.04 -17.76
N VAL A 785 12.14 -14.17 -17.45
CA VAL A 785 10.72 -14.52 -17.37
C VAL A 785 10.13 -14.52 -18.78
N LYS A 786 9.85 -15.70 -19.33
CA LYS A 786 9.06 -15.85 -20.57
C LYS A 786 7.61 -15.44 -20.30
N PRO A 787 6.93 -14.73 -21.22
CA PRO A 787 5.52 -14.39 -21.07
C PRO A 787 4.65 -15.64 -21.10
N ILE A 788 3.89 -15.85 -20.03
CA ILE A 788 2.88 -16.91 -19.97
C ILE A 788 1.58 -16.36 -20.54
N ASN A 789 1.16 -16.90 -21.70
CA ASN A 789 -0.18 -16.68 -22.24
C ASN A 789 -1.21 -17.36 -21.33
N ARG A 790 -1.93 -16.60 -20.50
CA ARG A 790 -3.06 -17.10 -19.70
C ARG A 790 -4.37 -16.63 -20.31
N LYS A 791 -5.36 -17.55 -20.32
CA LYS A 791 -6.76 -17.26 -20.67
C LYS A 791 -7.37 -16.28 -19.65
N PRO A 792 -8.38 -15.49 -20.01
CA PRO A 792 -9.12 -14.64 -19.05
C PRO A 792 -9.66 -15.49 -17.89
N ALA A 793 -9.62 -14.93 -16.68
CA ALA A 793 -10.10 -15.58 -15.47
C ALA A 793 -11.61 -15.89 -15.56
N THR A 794 -12.02 -17.09 -15.14
CA THR A 794 -13.41 -17.53 -15.11
C THR A 794 -14.03 -17.32 -13.73
N ASP A 795 -15.36 -17.35 -13.63
CA ASP A 795 -16.07 -17.18 -12.35
C ASP A 795 -15.68 -18.21 -11.26
N ASN A 796 -15.20 -19.40 -11.68
CA ASN A 796 -14.73 -20.42 -10.74
C ASN A 796 -13.42 -20.02 -10.02
N ASP A 797 -12.59 -19.19 -10.68
CA ASP A 797 -11.30 -18.79 -10.12
C ASP A 797 -11.43 -17.80 -8.95
N LEU A 798 -12.59 -17.15 -8.81
CA LEU A 798 -12.84 -16.22 -7.69
C LEU A 798 -13.09 -16.93 -6.37
N ASN A 799 -13.69 -18.13 -6.42
CA ASN A 799 -14.02 -18.89 -5.21
C ASN A 799 -12.77 -19.47 -4.51
N ASP A 800 -11.66 -19.61 -5.26
CA ASP A 800 -10.39 -20.10 -4.69
C ASP A 800 -9.58 -19.00 -3.98
N LEU A 801 -10.04 -17.74 -4.00
CA LEU A 801 -9.38 -16.63 -3.32
C LEU A 801 -9.58 -16.71 -1.79
N PHE A 802 -10.67 -17.37 -1.33
CA PHE A 802 -11.07 -17.38 0.08
C PHE A 802 -10.95 -18.77 0.74
#